data_466ae01580b62e56fe4860f17cc5aadd
#
_entry.id   466ae01580b62e56fe4860f17cc5aadd
#
_cell.length_a   1.000
_cell.length_b   1.000
_cell.length_c   1.000
_cell.angle_alpha   90.00
_cell.angle_beta   90.00
_cell.angle_gamma   90.00
#
_symmetry.space_group_name_H-M   'P 1'
#
loop_
_entity.id
_entity.type
_entity.pdbx_description
1 polymer ?
#
loop_
_entity_poly.entity_id
_entity_poly.type
_entity_poly.pdbx_seq_one_letter_code
_entity_poly.pdbx_strand_id
1 'polypeptide(L)'
;MEVRTICLGGHAGSGKTALAEALMKKGGIDCKFDTSPEAKAKGHSIDLGVGTMIQGDRALQVLDTPGFVEFIEEVCKGLRVADLAILVVNAEKGVEVQTEKVWDLMRRSGRPALVLINKMDLPNANWSKSLDSIREKLEGKFVLLEHPIREGEKFVGVIDLIDRKASYFDKRKADIPPSLAETVKEERETLMEALADANEELMVHFLDGKEIPPDEARGAFRMGIEQETFTPVIFSSVPQNAGIDLLLEIIQTETPAFEELKRQEHMPGALVFGITSDQYLGKLAFVKIYGGTISEGDSLNNVSRKTKEKVKEILRFRGDKTEKIAKAGPGEIVALTKLNDIHLGDTLATSENATPFKMVEFPKPIYSRALQPETQHDEEKMSTALKELVSTKATVTYTRDEVTHEEILSGLGDVQLAVFAERLKSRYGVSVKMNRPKVPYKETVQMKAQGQYKHKKQTGGRGQYGEVHLRVEPRERGSGFEFADEVKGGVIPSQFIPAVEKGIVETLPDGVVAKYPMTDIRAAAFYGSYHDVDSSEIAFKIAASQAFKLALQAAHPVLLEPVMKLLIWTPADFTGDIISGLNGKRGRIHGMGTNEELKMEEIDAEAPLAEVLDYALELKSITQGRATFQMEFLRYQPVTNEKLTEDLLKREGRQVLKHAAAA
;
A
#
# COMPACT_ATOMS: atom_id res chain seq x y z
N MET A 1 32.15 -8.74 10.99
CA MET A 1 31.35 -9.70 10.21
C MET A 1 30.87 -8.97 8.96
N GLU A 2 31.23 -9.44 7.81
CA GLU A 2 30.84 -8.89 6.51
C GLU A 2 29.39 -9.26 6.21
N VAL A 3 28.49 -8.26 6.11
CA VAL A 3 27.06 -8.50 5.96
C VAL A 3 26.58 -8.07 4.58
N ARG A 4 25.80 -8.92 3.93
CA ARG A 4 25.08 -8.59 2.70
C ARG A 4 23.61 -8.90 2.87
N THR A 5 22.74 -8.00 2.44
CA THR A 5 21.29 -8.17 2.46
C THR A 5 20.77 -8.16 1.03
N ILE A 6 20.19 -9.25 0.58
CA ILE A 6 19.56 -9.34 -0.74
C ILE A 6 18.02 -9.29 -0.60
N CYS A 7 17.37 -8.63 -1.56
CA CYS A 7 15.92 -8.60 -1.67
C CYS A 7 15.49 -9.28 -2.98
N LEU A 8 14.71 -10.36 -2.88
CA LEU A 8 14.16 -11.08 -4.02
C LEU A 8 12.84 -10.46 -4.44
N GLY A 9 12.77 -9.89 -5.63
CA GLY A 9 11.56 -9.34 -6.21
C GLY A 9 11.16 -10.03 -7.52
N GLY A 10 9.92 -9.81 -7.99
CA GLY A 10 9.42 -10.36 -9.25
C GLY A 10 7.98 -10.85 -9.16
N HIS A 11 7.42 -11.31 -10.28
CA HIS A 11 6.03 -11.75 -10.40
C HIS A 11 5.71 -12.97 -9.53
N ALA A 12 4.42 -13.17 -9.22
CA ALA A 12 3.96 -14.37 -8.53
C ALA A 12 4.30 -15.63 -9.32
N GLY A 13 4.84 -16.65 -8.63
CA GLY A 13 5.24 -17.90 -9.28
C GLY A 13 6.55 -17.85 -10.06
N SER A 14 7.38 -16.78 -9.98
CA SER A 14 8.74 -16.77 -10.58
C SER A 14 9.74 -17.65 -9.82
N GLY A 15 9.42 -18.07 -8.59
CA GLY A 15 10.25 -18.99 -7.79
C GLY A 15 11.11 -18.32 -6.72
N LYS A 16 10.77 -17.10 -6.30
CA LYS A 16 11.48 -16.33 -5.25
C LYS A 16 11.64 -17.09 -3.95
N THR A 17 10.54 -17.55 -3.38
CA THR A 17 10.53 -18.30 -2.10
C THR A 17 11.34 -19.59 -2.20
N ALA A 18 11.18 -20.34 -3.29
CA ALA A 18 11.98 -21.56 -3.52
C ALA A 18 13.48 -21.23 -3.64
N LEU A 19 13.82 -20.10 -4.27
CA LEU A 19 15.20 -19.62 -4.37
C LEU A 19 15.73 -19.21 -2.98
N ALA A 20 14.95 -18.47 -2.19
CA ALA A 20 15.32 -18.10 -0.82
C ALA A 20 15.62 -19.36 0.03
N GLU A 21 14.74 -20.35 0.01
CA GLU A 21 14.94 -21.62 0.71
C GLU A 21 16.18 -22.38 0.21
N ALA A 22 16.43 -22.37 -1.11
CA ALA A 22 17.61 -23.02 -1.70
C ALA A 22 18.92 -22.34 -1.26
N LEU A 23 18.97 -21.01 -1.25
CA LEU A 23 20.12 -20.25 -0.74
C LEU A 23 20.37 -20.54 0.75
N MET A 24 19.33 -20.52 1.59
CA MET A 24 19.45 -20.86 3.00
C MET A 24 19.97 -22.30 3.21
N LYS A 25 19.48 -23.24 2.41
CA LYS A 25 19.93 -24.64 2.45
C LYS A 25 21.41 -24.80 2.07
N LYS A 26 21.93 -24.00 1.14
CA LYS A 26 23.38 -23.97 0.83
C LYS A 26 24.19 -23.46 2.03
N GLY A 27 23.64 -22.59 2.86
CA GLY A 27 24.21 -22.18 4.14
C GLY A 27 24.02 -23.21 5.28
N GLY A 28 23.51 -24.41 5.00
CA GLY A 28 23.25 -25.45 6.00
C GLY A 28 21.97 -25.23 6.82
N ILE A 29 21.09 -24.34 6.40
CA ILE A 29 19.86 -24.00 7.11
C ILE A 29 18.66 -24.51 6.31
N ASP A 30 18.02 -25.56 6.81
CA ASP A 30 16.75 -26.05 6.27
C ASP A 30 15.60 -25.31 6.96
N CYS A 31 14.94 -24.41 6.22
CA CYS A 31 13.86 -23.54 6.71
C CYS A 31 12.80 -23.31 5.64
N LYS A 32 11.66 -22.74 6.07
CA LYS A 32 10.55 -22.30 5.23
C LYS A 32 10.28 -20.82 5.44
N PHE A 33 9.78 -20.13 4.41
CA PHE A 33 9.42 -18.72 4.50
C PHE A 33 7.89 -18.53 4.64
N ASP A 34 7.07 -19.17 3.81
CA ASP A 34 5.61 -19.04 3.78
C ASP A 34 4.93 -19.96 4.80
N THR A 35 5.09 -19.66 6.09
CA THR A 35 4.61 -20.54 7.18
C THR A 35 3.33 -20.08 7.83
N SER A 36 2.87 -18.83 7.58
CA SER A 36 1.61 -18.34 8.12
C SER A 36 0.41 -19.16 7.61
N PRO A 37 -0.64 -19.33 8.43
CA PRO A 37 -1.84 -20.06 8.00
C PRO A 37 -2.44 -19.51 6.71
N GLU A 38 -2.46 -18.19 6.56
CA GLU A 38 -3.01 -17.50 5.41
C GLU A 38 -2.16 -17.75 4.14
N ALA A 39 -0.83 -17.70 4.24
CA ALA A 39 0.05 -18.00 3.11
C ALA A 39 -0.11 -19.45 2.65
N LYS A 40 -0.19 -20.40 3.59
CA LYS A 40 -0.44 -21.82 3.29
C LYS A 40 -1.78 -22.05 2.63
N ALA A 41 -2.84 -21.40 3.14
CA ALA A 41 -4.18 -21.53 2.58
C ALA A 41 -4.29 -20.97 1.16
N LYS A 42 -3.58 -19.88 0.87
CA LYS A 42 -3.58 -19.21 -0.45
C LYS A 42 -2.52 -19.77 -1.42
N GLY A 43 -1.53 -20.50 -0.91
CA GLY A 43 -0.44 -21.06 -1.73
C GLY A 43 0.53 -20.02 -2.29
N HIS A 44 0.64 -18.85 -1.64
CA HIS A 44 1.57 -17.79 -2.04
C HIS A 44 1.99 -16.91 -0.86
N SER A 45 3.13 -16.23 -1.02
CA SER A 45 3.67 -15.31 -0.02
C SER A 45 2.76 -14.09 0.18
N ILE A 46 2.62 -13.66 1.44
CA ILE A 46 1.79 -12.52 1.87
C ILE A 46 2.65 -11.48 2.59
N ASP A 47 3.55 -11.91 3.45
CA ASP A 47 4.44 -11.07 4.23
C ASP A 47 5.88 -11.19 3.73
N LEU A 48 6.71 -10.22 4.10
CA LEU A 48 8.14 -10.25 3.87
C LEU A 48 8.79 -11.38 4.70
N GLY A 49 9.39 -12.33 4.02
CA GLY A 49 10.20 -13.37 4.64
C GLY A 49 11.61 -12.89 4.94
N VAL A 50 12.16 -13.22 6.10
CA VAL A 50 13.52 -12.86 6.51
C VAL A 50 14.30 -14.12 6.87
N GLY A 51 15.44 -14.34 6.21
CA GLY A 51 16.34 -15.43 6.51
C GLY A 51 17.79 -14.94 6.64
N THR A 52 18.52 -15.41 7.65
CA THR A 52 19.93 -15.08 7.85
C THR A 52 20.76 -16.35 7.91
N MET A 53 21.75 -16.46 7.04
CA MET A 53 22.78 -17.48 7.14
C MET A 53 24.15 -16.88 7.44
N ILE A 54 24.94 -17.58 8.24
CA ILE A 54 26.27 -17.17 8.66
C ILE A 54 27.26 -18.27 8.31
N GLN A 55 28.33 -17.89 7.61
CA GLN A 55 29.42 -18.77 7.22
C GLN A 55 30.75 -18.10 7.56
N GLY A 56 31.38 -18.50 8.67
CA GLY A 56 32.59 -17.88 9.19
C GLY A 56 32.34 -16.42 9.63
N ASP A 57 33.01 -15.48 9.00
CA ASP A 57 32.89 -14.04 9.23
C ASP A 57 31.94 -13.33 8.26
N ARG A 58 31.25 -14.08 7.42
CA ARG A 58 30.28 -13.58 6.43
C ARG A 58 28.84 -13.91 6.82
N ALA A 59 27.94 -12.96 6.65
CA ALA A 59 26.51 -13.15 6.80
C ALA A 59 25.77 -12.73 5.52
N LEU A 60 24.89 -13.60 5.06
CA LEU A 60 23.92 -13.28 4.00
C LEU A 60 22.52 -13.26 4.58
N GLN A 61 21.83 -12.15 4.39
CA GLN A 61 20.43 -11.94 4.77
C GLN A 61 19.58 -11.95 3.51
N VAL A 62 18.60 -12.84 3.47
CA VAL A 62 17.68 -13.03 2.35
C VAL A 62 16.32 -12.48 2.72
N LEU A 63 15.83 -11.54 1.93
CA LEU A 63 14.49 -10.97 2.03
C LEU A 63 13.64 -11.52 0.89
N ASP A 64 12.68 -12.39 1.21
CA ASP A 64 11.73 -12.96 0.25
C ASP A 64 10.46 -12.11 0.21
N THR A 65 10.13 -11.55 -0.95
CA THR A 65 8.97 -10.67 -1.09
C THR A 65 7.80 -11.34 -1.81
N PRO A 66 6.54 -10.99 -1.44
CA PRO A 66 5.36 -11.44 -2.18
C PRO A 66 5.37 -10.99 -3.63
N GLY A 67 4.82 -11.83 -4.52
CA GLY A 67 4.73 -11.56 -5.96
C GLY A 67 3.39 -10.97 -6.42
N PHE A 68 2.44 -10.71 -5.54
CA PHE A 68 1.16 -10.06 -5.86
C PHE A 68 1.22 -8.55 -5.60
N VAL A 69 0.64 -7.76 -6.51
CA VAL A 69 0.66 -6.29 -6.44
C VAL A 69 0.05 -5.74 -5.16
N GLU A 70 -0.92 -6.41 -4.59
CA GLU A 70 -1.60 -5.99 -3.37
C GLU A 70 -0.74 -6.08 -2.11
N PHE A 71 0.40 -6.77 -2.20
CA PHE A 71 1.42 -6.85 -1.15
C PHE A 71 2.71 -6.09 -1.51
N ILE A 72 2.63 -5.13 -2.41
CA ILE A 72 3.77 -4.33 -2.89
C ILE A 72 4.49 -3.58 -1.75
N GLU A 73 3.80 -3.30 -0.65
CA GLU A 73 4.37 -2.75 0.58
C GLU A 73 5.57 -3.58 1.07
N GLU A 74 5.48 -4.90 0.99
CA GLU A 74 6.56 -5.79 1.44
C GLU A 74 7.78 -5.72 0.53
N VAL A 75 7.58 -5.48 -0.78
CA VAL A 75 8.66 -5.21 -1.72
C VAL A 75 9.34 -3.88 -1.37
N CYS A 76 8.57 -2.82 -1.12
CA CYS A 76 9.11 -1.52 -0.71
C CYS A 76 9.92 -1.61 0.59
N LYS A 77 9.43 -2.36 1.59
CA LYS A 77 10.15 -2.62 2.85
C LYS A 77 11.47 -3.36 2.61
N GLY A 78 11.43 -4.43 1.82
CA GLY A 78 12.62 -5.22 1.49
C GLY A 78 13.68 -4.38 0.76
N LEU A 79 13.29 -3.65 -0.29
CA LEU A 79 14.20 -2.79 -1.06
C LEU A 79 14.78 -1.65 -0.21
N ARG A 80 14.04 -1.11 0.76
CA ARG A 80 14.54 -0.04 1.64
C ARG A 80 15.77 -0.45 2.43
N VAL A 81 15.88 -1.71 2.80
CA VAL A 81 16.94 -2.25 3.67
C VAL A 81 17.91 -3.18 2.96
N ALA A 82 17.66 -3.52 1.69
CA ALA A 82 18.54 -4.36 0.89
C ALA A 82 19.85 -3.64 0.51
N ASP A 83 20.90 -4.42 0.34
CA ASP A 83 22.17 -3.99 -0.23
C ASP A 83 22.24 -4.32 -1.73
N LEU A 84 21.55 -5.41 -2.15
CA LEU A 84 21.39 -5.85 -3.53
C LEU A 84 19.93 -6.25 -3.79
N ALA A 85 19.37 -5.84 -4.91
CA ALA A 85 18.08 -6.30 -5.39
C ALA A 85 18.24 -7.40 -6.46
N ILE A 86 17.47 -8.49 -6.38
CA ILE A 86 17.47 -9.56 -7.37
C ILE A 86 16.08 -9.68 -7.98
N LEU A 87 15.96 -9.34 -9.27
CA LEU A 87 14.73 -9.51 -10.03
C LEU A 87 14.66 -10.94 -10.56
N VAL A 88 13.73 -11.74 -10.05
CA VAL A 88 13.54 -13.13 -10.46
C VAL A 88 12.49 -13.21 -11.57
N VAL A 89 12.92 -13.60 -12.77
CA VAL A 89 12.09 -13.71 -13.98
C VAL A 89 11.90 -15.19 -14.34
N ASN A 90 10.71 -15.58 -14.77
CA ASN A 90 10.42 -16.93 -15.23
C ASN A 90 10.90 -17.12 -16.67
N ALA A 91 11.75 -18.12 -16.93
CA ALA A 91 12.31 -18.41 -18.27
C ALA A 91 11.27 -18.79 -19.34
N GLU A 92 10.07 -19.24 -18.94
CA GLU A 92 8.98 -19.56 -19.87
C GLU A 92 8.12 -18.33 -20.19
N LYS A 93 7.88 -17.45 -19.20
CA LYS A 93 6.92 -16.35 -19.32
C LYS A 93 7.55 -14.98 -19.65
N GLY A 94 8.84 -14.82 -19.33
CA GLY A 94 9.52 -13.55 -19.47
C GLY A 94 8.98 -12.48 -18.49
N VAL A 95 8.93 -11.24 -18.95
CA VAL A 95 8.43 -10.11 -18.17
C VAL A 95 6.91 -10.10 -18.10
N GLU A 96 6.39 -10.22 -16.88
CA GLU A 96 4.97 -10.14 -16.54
C GLU A 96 4.69 -8.79 -15.82
N VAL A 97 3.42 -8.38 -15.72
CA VAL A 97 3.02 -7.06 -15.17
C VAL A 97 3.66 -6.72 -13.83
N GLN A 98 3.69 -7.66 -12.89
CA GLN A 98 4.32 -7.40 -11.60
C GLN A 98 5.85 -7.33 -11.69
N THR A 99 6.46 -7.96 -12.69
CA THR A 99 7.90 -7.81 -12.97
C THR A 99 8.24 -6.37 -13.33
N GLU A 100 7.44 -5.73 -14.19
CA GLU A 100 7.59 -4.33 -14.59
C GLU A 100 7.52 -3.41 -13.36
N LYS A 101 6.48 -3.56 -12.50
CA LYS A 101 6.29 -2.75 -11.29
C LYS A 101 7.41 -2.93 -10.27
N VAL A 102 7.84 -4.15 -10.04
CA VAL A 102 8.93 -4.44 -9.09
C VAL A 102 10.25 -3.88 -9.61
N TRP A 103 10.51 -3.99 -10.91
CA TRP A 103 11.69 -3.40 -11.53
C TRP A 103 11.73 -1.89 -11.38
N ASP A 104 10.64 -1.20 -11.63
CA ASP A 104 10.53 0.24 -11.43
C ASP A 104 10.83 0.64 -9.97
N LEU A 105 10.31 -0.10 -8.99
CA LEU A 105 10.65 0.11 -7.59
C LEU A 105 12.14 -0.16 -7.28
N MET A 106 12.74 -1.20 -7.88
CA MET A 106 14.17 -1.49 -7.72
C MET A 106 15.02 -0.33 -8.23
N ARG A 107 14.73 0.19 -9.42
CA ARG A 107 15.44 1.35 -9.98
C ARG A 107 15.31 2.59 -9.09
N ARG A 108 14.09 2.93 -8.67
CA ARG A 108 13.86 4.09 -7.78
C ARG A 108 14.50 3.92 -6.40
N SER A 109 14.75 2.70 -5.98
CA SER A 109 15.40 2.46 -4.70
C SER A 109 16.89 2.85 -4.70
N GLY A 110 17.52 3.04 -5.89
CA GLY A 110 18.95 3.30 -6.03
C GLY A 110 19.78 2.18 -5.42
N ARG A 111 19.35 0.92 -5.60
CA ARG A 111 20.06 -0.25 -5.10
C ARG A 111 20.68 -1.00 -6.27
N PRO A 112 21.93 -1.45 -6.15
CA PRO A 112 22.51 -2.39 -7.10
C PRO A 112 21.52 -3.51 -7.41
N ALA A 113 21.38 -3.87 -8.69
CA ALA A 113 20.40 -4.85 -9.11
C ALA A 113 21.02 -5.94 -9.99
N LEU A 114 20.42 -7.14 -9.93
CA LEU A 114 20.75 -8.32 -10.73
C LEU A 114 19.45 -8.95 -11.23
N VAL A 115 19.44 -9.43 -12.48
CA VAL A 115 18.33 -10.21 -13.03
C VAL A 115 18.68 -11.69 -13.03
N LEU A 116 17.81 -12.50 -12.44
CA LEU A 116 17.92 -13.95 -12.43
C LEU A 116 16.80 -14.55 -13.28
N ILE A 117 17.14 -15.12 -14.44
CA ILE A 117 16.21 -15.92 -15.25
C ILE A 117 16.16 -17.33 -14.64
N ASN A 118 15.08 -17.59 -13.91
CA ASN A 118 14.87 -18.84 -13.17
C ASN A 118 13.92 -19.79 -13.90
N LYS A 119 13.84 -21.04 -13.43
CA LYS A 119 13.03 -22.12 -14.02
C LYS A 119 13.51 -22.56 -15.41
N MET A 120 14.82 -22.58 -15.59
CA MET A 120 15.46 -23.06 -16.80
C MET A 120 15.22 -24.55 -17.10
N ASP A 121 14.65 -25.28 -16.13
CA ASP A 121 14.23 -26.69 -16.21
C ASP A 121 12.89 -26.93 -16.91
N LEU A 122 12.07 -25.89 -17.07
CA LEU A 122 10.76 -26.06 -17.68
C LEU A 122 10.89 -26.43 -19.18
N PRO A 123 10.00 -27.30 -19.70
CA PRO A 123 10.05 -27.73 -21.11
C PRO A 123 9.99 -26.57 -22.11
N ASN A 124 9.18 -25.56 -21.79
CA ASN A 124 9.00 -24.37 -22.64
C ASN A 124 9.92 -23.20 -22.26
N ALA A 125 10.91 -23.42 -21.38
CA ALA A 125 11.85 -22.39 -21.00
C ALA A 125 12.64 -21.89 -22.23
N ASN A 126 12.50 -20.59 -22.50
CA ASN A 126 13.21 -19.92 -23.59
C ASN A 126 13.89 -18.66 -23.04
N TRP A 127 15.11 -18.81 -22.60
CA TRP A 127 15.87 -17.73 -22.00
C TRP A 127 16.13 -16.55 -22.93
N SER A 128 16.33 -16.80 -24.24
CA SER A 128 16.54 -15.73 -25.23
C SER A 128 15.30 -14.84 -25.34
N LYS A 129 14.12 -15.45 -25.51
CA LYS A 129 12.85 -14.68 -25.52
C LYS A 129 12.60 -13.95 -24.20
N SER A 130 13.00 -14.54 -23.07
CA SER A 130 12.87 -13.89 -21.79
C SER A 130 13.82 -12.69 -21.67
N LEU A 131 15.05 -12.82 -22.16
CA LEU A 131 16.02 -11.73 -22.25
C LEU A 131 15.54 -10.60 -23.19
N ASP A 132 15.00 -10.96 -24.36
CA ASP A 132 14.41 -10.00 -25.31
C ASP A 132 13.26 -9.24 -24.65
N SER A 133 12.37 -9.96 -23.94
CA SER A 133 11.27 -9.35 -23.17
C SER A 133 11.77 -8.42 -22.06
N ILE A 134 12.89 -8.73 -21.41
CA ILE A 134 13.54 -7.88 -20.39
C ILE A 134 14.05 -6.60 -21.06
N ARG A 135 14.78 -6.71 -22.15
CA ARG A 135 15.36 -5.58 -22.89
C ARG A 135 14.30 -4.67 -23.53
N GLU A 136 13.18 -5.24 -23.94
CA GLU A 136 12.08 -4.50 -24.57
C GLU A 136 11.19 -3.76 -23.57
N LYS A 137 10.89 -4.39 -22.41
CA LYS A 137 9.88 -3.90 -21.47
C LYS A 137 10.45 -3.23 -20.23
N LEU A 138 11.68 -3.53 -19.88
CA LEU A 138 12.34 -2.95 -18.70
C LEU A 138 13.37 -1.92 -19.13
N GLU A 139 13.44 -0.85 -18.38
CA GLU A 139 14.44 0.20 -18.63
C GLU A 139 15.78 -0.18 -18.01
N GLY A 140 16.88 -0.07 -18.78
CA GLY A 140 18.23 -0.31 -18.32
C GLY A 140 19.10 -1.01 -19.36
N LYS A 141 20.41 -1.09 -19.07
CA LYS A 141 21.39 -1.83 -19.88
C LYS A 141 21.55 -3.23 -19.29
N PHE A 142 20.92 -4.24 -19.89
CA PHE A 142 20.95 -5.64 -19.43
C PHE A 142 22.03 -6.43 -20.17
N VAL A 143 23.01 -6.97 -19.40
CA VAL A 143 24.20 -7.61 -19.94
C VAL A 143 24.31 -9.04 -19.38
N LEU A 144 24.55 -10.01 -20.25
CA LEU A 144 24.80 -11.38 -19.83
C LEU A 144 26.15 -11.46 -19.10
N LEU A 145 26.17 -12.05 -17.90
CA LEU A 145 27.40 -12.43 -17.21
C LEU A 145 27.81 -13.84 -17.59
N GLU A 146 26.87 -14.67 -17.95
CA GLU A 146 27.06 -16.06 -18.33
C GLU A 146 26.16 -16.47 -19.51
N HIS A 147 26.59 -17.46 -20.28
CA HIS A 147 25.79 -18.09 -21.33
C HIS A 147 25.30 -19.47 -20.87
N PRO A 148 23.97 -19.78 -20.94
CA PRO A 148 23.46 -21.07 -20.48
C PRO A 148 23.76 -22.21 -21.46
N ILE A 149 24.31 -23.33 -20.96
CA ILE A 149 24.53 -24.54 -21.75
C ILE A 149 23.31 -25.45 -21.65
N ARG A 150 22.76 -25.79 -22.82
CA ARG A 150 21.64 -26.76 -22.92
C ARG A 150 22.05 -27.99 -23.72
N GLU A 151 21.66 -29.17 -23.25
CA GLU A 151 21.73 -30.44 -24.00
C GLU A 151 20.29 -30.92 -24.26
N GLY A 152 19.81 -30.68 -25.45
CA GLY A 152 18.38 -30.77 -25.76
C GLY A 152 17.55 -29.80 -24.94
N GLU A 153 16.60 -30.31 -24.18
CA GLU A 153 15.75 -29.50 -23.28
C GLU A 153 16.37 -29.25 -21.90
N LYS A 154 17.48 -29.93 -21.57
CA LYS A 154 18.08 -29.86 -20.24
C LYS A 154 19.05 -28.70 -20.12
N PHE A 155 18.91 -27.92 -19.04
CA PHE A 155 19.86 -26.91 -18.59
C PHE A 155 20.96 -27.61 -17.80
N VAL A 156 22.20 -27.73 -18.36
CA VAL A 156 23.27 -28.56 -17.82
C VAL A 156 24.49 -27.80 -17.30
N GLY A 157 24.58 -26.50 -17.61
CA GLY A 157 25.73 -25.70 -17.20
C GLY A 157 25.63 -24.27 -17.68
N VAL A 158 26.67 -23.49 -17.39
CA VAL A 158 26.84 -22.11 -17.86
C VAL A 158 28.27 -21.88 -18.32
N ILE A 159 28.49 -20.92 -19.16
CA ILE A 159 29.81 -20.43 -19.58
C ILE A 159 29.97 -19.04 -18.98
N ASP A 160 30.94 -18.85 -18.08
CA ASP A 160 31.35 -17.56 -17.57
C ASP A 160 31.97 -16.72 -18.71
N LEU A 161 31.39 -15.57 -19.00
CA LEU A 161 31.82 -14.72 -20.10
C LEU A 161 33.07 -13.87 -19.79
N ILE A 162 33.40 -13.69 -18.49
CA ILE A 162 34.65 -13.04 -18.07
C ILE A 162 35.81 -14.02 -18.23
N ASP A 163 35.72 -15.19 -17.58
CA ASP A 163 36.80 -16.18 -17.53
C ASP A 163 36.84 -17.08 -18.76
N ARG A 164 35.80 -17.10 -19.60
CA ARG A 164 35.67 -18.01 -20.76
C ARG A 164 35.74 -19.47 -20.34
N LYS A 165 35.03 -19.82 -19.28
CA LYS A 165 35.08 -21.15 -18.65
C LYS A 165 33.69 -21.78 -18.62
N ALA A 166 33.57 -23.02 -19.09
CA ALA A 166 32.34 -23.78 -18.95
C ALA A 166 32.26 -24.43 -17.55
N SER A 167 31.15 -24.27 -16.88
CA SER A 167 30.85 -24.87 -15.57
C SER A 167 29.59 -25.72 -15.71
N TYR A 168 29.78 -27.05 -15.63
CA TYR A 168 28.68 -28.01 -15.69
C TYR A 168 28.20 -28.40 -14.28
N PHE A 169 26.88 -28.48 -14.08
CA PHE A 169 26.29 -28.74 -12.75
C PHE A 169 26.54 -30.16 -12.23
N ASP A 170 26.86 -31.11 -13.12
CA ASP A 170 27.31 -32.46 -12.76
C ASP A 170 28.80 -32.51 -12.41
N LYS A 171 29.48 -31.37 -12.36
CA LYS A 171 30.91 -31.19 -12.06
C LYS A 171 31.86 -31.86 -13.07
N ARG A 172 31.37 -32.27 -14.25
CA ARG A 172 32.28 -32.73 -15.32
C ARG A 172 33.16 -31.55 -15.77
N LYS A 173 34.39 -31.87 -16.13
CA LYS A 173 35.31 -30.94 -16.78
C LYS A 173 35.16 -31.08 -18.30
N ALA A 174 34.68 -30.08 -18.96
CA ALA A 174 34.58 -30.01 -20.40
C ALA A 174 34.80 -28.57 -20.88
N ASP A 175 35.36 -28.46 -22.06
CA ASP A 175 35.55 -27.16 -22.71
C ASP A 175 34.24 -26.58 -23.22
N ILE A 176 34.30 -25.32 -23.66
CA ILE A 176 33.16 -24.64 -24.32
C ILE A 176 32.78 -25.47 -25.56
N PRO A 177 31.49 -25.83 -25.70
CA PRO A 177 31.03 -26.53 -26.90
C PRO A 177 31.36 -25.74 -28.18
N PRO A 178 31.97 -26.36 -29.19
CA PRO A 178 32.33 -25.65 -30.44
C PRO A 178 31.17 -24.92 -31.13
N SER A 179 29.95 -25.43 -30.95
CA SER A 179 28.73 -24.82 -31.49
C SER A 179 28.38 -23.50 -30.81
N LEU A 180 28.89 -23.22 -29.61
CA LEU A 180 28.63 -21.99 -28.86
C LEU A 180 29.78 -20.99 -28.93
N ALA A 181 30.92 -21.35 -29.52
CA ALA A 181 32.15 -20.54 -29.47
C ALA A 181 31.98 -19.14 -30.07
N GLU A 182 31.28 -19.00 -31.20
CA GLU A 182 31.04 -17.70 -31.84
C GLU A 182 30.05 -16.86 -31.04
N THR A 183 28.94 -17.45 -30.61
CA THR A 183 27.93 -16.76 -29.75
C THR A 183 28.55 -16.25 -28.45
N VAL A 184 29.35 -17.08 -27.78
CA VAL A 184 30.05 -16.72 -26.56
C VAL A 184 31.05 -15.56 -26.80
N LYS A 185 31.68 -15.53 -27.96
CA LYS A 185 32.59 -14.45 -28.33
C LYS A 185 31.83 -13.12 -28.49
N GLU A 186 30.72 -13.11 -29.23
CA GLU A 186 29.88 -11.92 -29.44
C GLU A 186 29.29 -11.41 -28.11
N GLU A 187 28.76 -12.30 -27.28
CA GLU A 187 28.22 -11.95 -25.96
C GLU A 187 29.30 -11.40 -25.02
N ARG A 188 30.52 -11.99 -25.07
CA ARG A 188 31.66 -11.46 -24.32
C ARG A 188 32.04 -10.06 -24.78
N GLU A 189 32.11 -9.79 -26.09
CA GLU A 189 32.40 -8.45 -26.62
C GLU A 189 31.40 -7.43 -26.09
N THR A 190 30.11 -7.76 -26.07
CA THR A 190 29.04 -6.91 -25.49
C THR A 190 29.25 -6.71 -23.98
N LEU A 191 29.66 -7.76 -23.25
CA LEU A 191 29.98 -7.61 -21.83
C LEU A 191 31.20 -6.69 -21.61
N MET A 192 32.29 -6.89 -22.37
CA MET A 192 33.51 -6.09 -22.24
C MET A 192 33.25 -4.61 -22.55
N GLU A 193 32.44 -4.30 -23.55
CA GLU A 193 31.97 -2.93 -23.81
C GLU A 193 31.24 -2.32 -22.62
N ALA A 194 30.32 -3.09 -21.98
CA ALA A 194 29.60 -2.59 -20.81
C ALA A 194 30.50 -2.38 -19.58
N LEU A 195 31.54 -3.23 -19.42
CA LEU A 195 32.54 -3.07 -18.36
C LEU A 195 33.44 -1.87 -18.62
N ALA A 196 33.79 -1.62 -19.87
CA ALA A 196 34.56 -0.44 -20.27
C ALA A 196 33.81 0.87 -19.99
N ASP A 197 32.50 0.91 -20.21
CA ASP A 197 31.66 2.09 -19.85
C ASP A 197 31.71 2.44 -18.35
N ALA A 198 31.99 1.46 -17.48
CA ALA A 198 32.08 1.66 -16.05
C ALA A 198 33.47 2.10 -15.57
N ASN A 199 34.51 2.03 -16.43
CA ASN A 199 35.90 2.30 -16.06
C ASN A 199 36.70 2.94 -17.21
N GLU A 200 37.13 4.19 -17.03
CA GLU A 200 37.81 4.97 -18.05
C GLU A 200 39.13 4.32 -18.54
N GLU A 201 39.88 3.62 -17.68
CA GLU A 201 41.14 2.95 -18.09
C GLU A 201 40.82 1.75 -18.99
N LEU A 202 39.79 0.98 -18.66
CA LEU A 202 39.32 -0.15 -19.47
C LEU A 202 38.73 0.31 -20.81
N MET A 203 38.10 1.48 -20.85
CA MET A 203 37.59 2.07 -22.10
C MET A 203 38.73 2.30 -23.10
N VAL A 204 39.88 2.81 -22.62
CA VAL A 204 41.07 2.99 -23.48
C VAL A 204 41.59 1.66 -23.99
N HIS A 205 41.70 0.62 -23.11
CA HIS A 205 42.12 -0.72 -23.52
C HIS A 205 41.17 -1.35 -24.55
N PHE A 206 39.86 -1.22 -24.32
CA PHE A 206 38.85 -1.73 -25.25
C PHE A 206 38.91 -1.08 -26.62
N LEU A 207 39.03 0.25 -26.68
CA LEU A 207 39.15 1.02 -27.94
C LEU A 207 40.47 0.73 -28.69
N ASP A 208 41.57 0.44 -27.97
CA ASP A 208 42.84 0.02 -28.55
C ASP A 208 42.81 -1.45 -29.03
N GLY A 209 41.74 -2.19 -28.84
CA GLY A 209 41.63 -3.60 -29.18
C GLY A 209 42.48 -4.53 -28.31
N LYS A 210 42.93 -4.06 -27.13
CA LYS A 210 43.70 -4.87 -26.17
C LYS A 210 42.78 -5.82 -25.43
N GLU A 211 43.28 -7.04 -25.17
CA GLU A 211 42.53 -8.00 -24.34
C GLU A 211 42.50 -7.50 -22.89
N ILE A 212 41.29 -7.45 -22.30
CA ILE A 212 41.08 -7.09 -20.91
C ILE A 212 41.30 -8.35 -20.03
N PRO A 213 42.24 -8.31 -19.07
CA PRO A 213 42.48 -9.40 -18.16
C PRO A 213 41.26 -9.71 -17.28
N PRO A 214 41.00 -10.97 -16.91
CA PRO A 214 39.84 -11.34 -16.09
C PRO A 214 39.74 -10.58 -14.74
N ASP A 215 40.87 -10.36 -14.08
CA ASP A 215 40.88 -9.62 -12.79
C ASP A 215 40.47 -8.15 -12.93
N GLU A 216 40.91 -7.47 -14.00
CA GLU A 216 40.51 -6.11 -14.32
C GLU A 216 39.03 -6.07 -14.70
N ALA A 217 38.55 -7.03 -15.50
CA ALA A 217 37.15 -7.17 -15.87
C ALA A 217 36.25 -7.39 -14.65
N ARG A 218 36.65 -8.21 -13.68
CA ARG A 218 35.89 -8.39 -12.42
C ARG A 218 35.89 -7.13 -11.56
N GLY A 219 37.00 -6.39 -11.51
CA GLY A 219 37.06 -5.08 -10.86
C GLY A 219 36.05 -4.09 -11.44
N ALA A 220 36.01 -3.97 -12.78
CA ALA A 220 35.06 -3.12 -13.49
C ALA A 220 33.61 -3.62 -13.33
N PHE A 221 33.39 -4.94 -13.27
CA PHE A 221 32.07 -5.52 -13.03
C PHE A 221 31.51 -5.08 -11.67
N ARG A 222 32.31 -5.12 -10.60
CA ARG A 222 31.91 -4.60 -9.26
C ARG A 222 31.58 -3.12 -9.30
N MET A 223 32.44 -2.32 -9.95
CA MET A 223 32.19 -0.89 -10.11
C MET A 223 30.90 -0.62 -10.87
N GLY A 224 30.66 -1.33 -11.98
CA GLY A 224 29.47 -1.15 -12.78
C GLY A 224 28.17 -1.51 -12.06
N ILE A 225 28.18 -2.57 -11.22
CA ILE A 225 27.05 -2.90 -10.34
C ILE A 225 26.82 -1.80 -9.29
N GLU A 226 27.90 -1.32 -8.63
CA GLU A 226 27.81 -0.29 -7.59
C GLU A 226 27.30 1.04 -8.15
N GLN A 227 27.74 1.40 -9.36
CA GLN A 227 27.37 2.64 -10.06
C GLN A 227 26.07 2.53 -10.86
N GLU A 228 25.46 1.32 -10.92
CA GLU A 228 24.24 1.03 -11.68
C GLU A 228 24.36 1.33 -13.19
N THR A 229 25.58 1.23 -13.76
CA THR A 229 25.83 1.49 -15.20
C THR A 229 25.23 0.40 -16.09
N PHE A 230 25.13 -0.82 -15.59
CA PHE A 230 24.44 -1.95 -16.23
C PHE A 230 23.84 -2.90 -15.18
N THR A 231 22.97 -3.77 -15.65
CA THR A 231 22.35 -4.83 -14.82
C THR A 231 22.75 -6.19 -15.34
N PRO A 232 23.49 -7.01 -14.56
CA PRO A 232 23.88 -8.33 -14.99
C PRO A 232 22.69 -9.31 -15.00
N VAL A 233 22.70 -10.21 -15.98
CA VAL A 233 21.71 -11.29 -16.15
C VAL A 233 22.39 -12.63 -15.99
N ILE A 234 21.83 -13.48 -15.12
CA ILE A 234 22.29 -14.84 -14.82
C ILE A 234 21.13 -15.84 -14.84
N PHE A 235 21.43 -17.13 -14.75
CA PHE A 235 20.45 -18.20 -14.96
C PHE A 235 20.40 -19.19 -13.80
N SER A 236 19.19 -19.73 -13.51
CA SER A 236 19.02 -20.78 -12.50
C SER A 236 17.87 -21.74 -12.76
N SER A 237 17.96 -22.90 -12.11
CA SER A 237 16.86 -23.83 -11.89
C SER A 237 16.92 -24.35 -10.46
N VAL A 238 16.01 -23.88 -9.61
CA VAL A 238 15.97 -24.30 -8.21
C VAL A 238 15.69 -25.80 -8.05
N PRO A 239 14.72 -26.42 -8.77
CA PRO A 239 14.47 -27.86 -8.66
C PRO A 239 15.69 -28.73 -9.03
N GLN A 240 16.50 -28.27 -9.97
CA GLN A 240 17.74 -28.98 -10.39
C GLN A 240 18.95 -28.55 -9.54
N ASN A 241 18.80 -27.65 -8.59
CA ASN A 241 19.90 -27.03 -7.84
C ASN A 241 20.99 -26.44 -8.76
N ALA A 242 20.61 -25.98 -9.95
CA ALA A 242 21.46 -25.46 -11.00
C ALA A 242 21.57 -23.92 -10.90
N GLY A 243 22.79 -23.39 -11.03
CA GLY A 243 23.07 -21.94 -10.94
C GLY A 243 23.04 -21.37 -9.53
N ILE A 244 22.64 -22.12 -8.50
CA ILE A 244 22.51 -21.59 -7.13
C ILE A 244 23.87 -21.33 -6.47
N ASP A 245 24.84 -22.21 -6.67
CA ASP A 245 26.19 -22.03 -6.13
C ASP A 245 26.89 -20.82 -6.78
N LEU A 246 26.73 -20.66 -8.10
CA LEU A 246 27.26 -19.51 -8.84
C LEU A 246 26.60 -18.20 -8.40
N LEU A 247 25.28 -18.19 -8.25
CA LEU A 247 24.56 -17.00 -7.71
C LEU A 247 25.11 -16.63 -6.33
N LEU A 248 25.30 -17.63 -5.45
CA LEU A 248 25.84 -17.38 -4.10
C LEU A 248 27.28 -16.83 -4.17
N GLU A 249 28.11 -17.36 -5.05
CA GLU A 249 29.47 -16.87 -5.30
C GLU A 249 29.43 -15.42 -5.79
N ILE A 250 28.63 -15.10 -6.80
CA ILE A 250 28.47 -13.74 -7.32
C ILE A 250 28.03 -12.77 -6.20
N ILE A 251 27.05 -13.16 -5.39
CA ILE A 251 26.60 -12.34 -4.25
C ILE A 251 27.75 -12.10 -3.26
N GLN A 252 28.55 -13.10 -2.98
CA GLN A 252 29.60 -13.02 -1.96
C GLN A 252 30.89 -12.33 -2.44
N THR A 253 31.22 -12.41 -3.72
CA THR A 253 32.50 -11.96 -4.25
C THR A 253 32.39 -10.75 -5.15
N GLU A 254 31.30 -10.63 -5.91
CA GLU A 254 31.17 -9.61 -6.95
C GLU A 254 30.20 -8.48 -6.59
N THR A 255 29.47 -8.57 -5.45
CA THR A 255 28.59 -7.49 -5.02
C THR A 255 29.08 -6.82 -3.74
N PRO A 256 28.87 -5.50 -3.58
CA PRO A 256 29.39 -4.79 -2.42
C PRO A 256 28.75 -5.27 -1.12
N ALA A 257 29.54 -5.36 -0.05
CA ALA A 257 29.04 -5.57 1.30
C ALA A 257 28.47 -4.28 1.89
N PHE A 258 27.71 -4.39 2.98
CA PHE A 258 27.12 -3.22 3.66
C PHE A 258 28.17 -2.15 3.99
N GLU A 259 29.34 -2.56 4.48
CA GLU A 259 30.42 -1.67 4.86
C GLU A 259 31.08 -0.96 3.67
N GLU A 260 31.02 -1.56 2.48
CA GLU A 260 31.61 -1.02 1.24
C GLU A 260 30.68 0.00 0.56
N LEU A 261 29.36 -0.06 0.85
CA LEU A 261 28.39 0.84 0.27
C LEU A 261 28.58 2.26 0.81
N LYS A 262 29.03 3.19 -0.03
CA LYS A 262 29.17 4.61 0.28
C LYS A 262 27.81 5.30 0.38
N ARG A 263 27.04 4.97 1.40
CA ARG A 263 25.71 5.57 1.63
C ARG A 263 25.79 6.62 2.73
N GLN A 264 24.99 7.69 2.59
CA GLN A 264 24.81 8.70 3.65
C GLN A 264 24.17 8.12 4.93
N GLU A 265 23.82 6.85 4.91
CA GLU A 265 23.05 6.15 5.94
C GLU A 265 23.90 5.44 7.00
N HIS A 266 25.24 5.54 6.95
CA HIS A 266 26.13 5.00 8.00
C HIS A 266 26.08 5.84 9.30
N MET A 267 24.85 6.21 9.71
CA MET A 267 24.64 6.97 10.95
C MET A 267 24.34 6.00 12.10
N PRO A 268 24.75 6.36 13.35
CA PRO A 268 24.42 5.54 14.51
C PRO A 268 22.92 5.40 14.69
N GLY A 269 22.40 4.18 14.55
CA GLY A 269 21.00 3.89 14.74
C GLY A 269 20.49 2.70 13.92
N ALA A 270 19.22 2.41 14.12
CA ALA A 270 18.50 1.34 13.42
C ALA A 270 17.15 1.84 12.91
N LEU A 271 16.78 1.43 11.70
CA LEU A 271 15.49 1.73 11.08
C LEU A 271 14.51 0.59 11.34
N VAL A 272 13.34 0.90 11.84
CA VAL A 272 12.21 -0.04 11.94
C VAL A 272 11.54 -0.12 10.57
N PHE A 273 11.78 -1.19 9.82
CA PHE A 273 11.25 -1.34 8.46
C PHE A 273 10.10 -2.34 8.36
N GLY A 274 9.80 -3.08 9.42
CA GLY A 274 8.71 -4.03 9.47
C GLY A 274 8.18 -4.24 10.89
N ILE A 275 6.89 -4.49 11.01
CA ILE A 275 6.26 -4.83 12.29
C ILE A 275 5.33 -6.02 12.05
N THR A 276 5.40 -6.99 12.95
CA THR A 276 4.45 -8.10 13.00
C THR A 276 4.03 -8.38 14.43
N SER A 277 2.91 -9.05 14.61
CA SER A 277 2.45 -9.53 15.92
C SER A 277 2.54 -11.05 15.98
N ASP A 278 3.21 -11.56 16.99
CA ASP A 278 3.26 -12.98 17.31
C ASP A 278 2.41 -13.27 18.55
N GLN A 279 1.73 -14.41 18.59
CA GLN A 279 0.82 -14.76 19.68
C GLN A 279 1.52 -14.92 21.03
N TYR A 280 2.80 -15.30 21.05
CA TYR A 280 3.59 -15.58 22.24
C TYR A 280 4.57 -14.44 22.59
N LEU A 281 5.17 -13.87 21.55
CA LEU A 281 6.21 -12.84 21.71
C LEU A 281 5.63 -11.42 21.68
N GLY A 282 4.37 -11.27 21.28
CA GLY A 282 3.72 -9.98 21.11
C GLY A 282 4.22 -9.24 19.86
N LYS A 283 4.32 -7.92 19.95
CA LYS A 283 4.77 -7.07 18.84
C LYS A 283 6.26 -7.25 18.58
N LEU A 284 6.62 -7.59 17.35
CA LEU A 284 7.99 -7.74 16.86
C LEU A 284 8.31 -6.62 15.89
N ALA A 285 9.40 -5.88 16.14
CA ALA A 285 9.88 -4.84 15.26
C ALA A 285 11.13 -5.33 14.50
N PHE A 286 11.04 -5.49 13.19
CA PHE A 286 12.19 -5.77 12.33
C PHE A 286 12.98 -4.49 12.11
N VAL A 287 14.26 -4.53 12.44
CA VAL A 287 15.17 -3.39 12.31
C VAL A 287 16.40 -3.73 11.47
N LYS A 288 16.83 -2.79 10.63
CA LYS A 288 18.16 -2.79 9.98
C LYS A 288 19.05 -1.85 10.78
N ILE A 289 20.18 -2.34 11.26
CA ILE A 289 21.16 -1.56 12.02
C ILE A 289 22.12 -0.91 11.02
N TYR A 290 22.14 0.42 10.98
CA TYR A 290 23.04 1.19 10.11
C TYR A 290 24.33 1.60 10.81
N GLY A 291 24.32 1.71 12.13
CA GLY A 291 25.53 2.02 12.89
C GLY A 291 25.35 1.80 14.39
N GLY A 292 26.45 1.49 15.06
CA GLY A 292 26.45 1.11 16.47
C GLY A 292 26.14 -0.37 16.69
N THR A 293 25.99 -0.76 17.94
CA THR A 293 25.63 -2.11 18.34
C THR A 293 24.42 -2.03 19.27
N ILE A 294 23.45 -2.91 19.08
CA ILE A 294 22.28 -3.07 19.94
C ILE A 294 22.46 -4.34 20.76
N SER A 295 22.33 -4.24 22.08
CA SER A 295 22.45 -5.35 23.02
C SER A 295 21.15 -5.58 23.79
N GLU A 296 20.93 -6.79 24.25
CA GLU A 296 19.84 -7.10 25.18
C GLU A 296 19.96 -6.25 26.45
N GLY A 297 18.87 -5.59 26.85
CA GLY A 297 18.83 -4.68 28.00
C GLY A 297 19.08 -3.21 27.67
N ASP A 298 19.54 -2.88 26.47
CA ASP A 298 19.76 -1.49 26.06
C ASP A 298 18.47 -0.65 26.12
N SER A 299 18.66 0.63 26.45
CA SER A 299 17.61 1.64 26.32
C SER A 299 17.91 2.51 25.11
N LEU A 300 17.08 2.41 24.09
CA LEU A 300 17.21 3.16 22.83
C LEU A 300 16.22 4.32 22.83
N ASN A 301 16.63 5.45 22.28
CA ASN A 301 15.74 6.56 21.99
C ASN A 301 15.03 6.32 20.66
N ASN A 302 13.71 6.33 20.67
CA ASN A 302 12.91 6.46 19.46
C ASN A 302 12.93 7.93 19.04
N VAL A 303 13.83 8.27 18.14
CA VAL A 303 14.08 9.65 17.71
C VAL A 303 12.86 10.24 17.00
N SER A 304 12.12 9.41 16.28
CA SER A 304 10.93 9.81 15.53
C SER A 304 9.78 10.24 16.45
N ARG A 305 9.67 9.63 17.64
CA ARG A 305 8.56 9.84 18.60
C ARG A 305 8.98 10.53 19.88
N LYS A 306 10.28 10.71 20.11
CA LYS A 306 10.86 11.27 21.34
C LYS A 306 10.50 10.44 22.59
N THR A 307 10.47 9.12 22.44
CA THR A 307 10.21 8.14 23.51
C THR A 307 11.44 7.28 23.74
N LYS A 308 11.45 6.52 24.85
CA LYS A 308 12.52 5.56 25.16
C LYS A 308 11.97 4.15 25.10
N GLU A 309 12.67 3.30 24.37
CA GLU A 309 12.34 1.89 24.19
C GLU A 309 13.40 1.00 24.83
N LYS A 310 12.98 0.02 25.62
CA LYS A 310 13.89 -0.95 26.24
C LYS A 310 13.91 -2.24 25.44
N VAL A 311 15.06 -2.61 24.92
CA VAL A 311 15.29 -3.87 24.20
C VAL A 311 15.27 -5.03 25.20
N LYS A 312 14.28 -5.92 25.11
CA LYS A 312 14.20 -7.10 26.00
C LYS A 312 14.87 -8.31 25.40
N GLU A 313 14.61 -8.60 24.13
CA GLU A 313 15.23 -9.70 23.40
C GLU A 313 15.53 -9.28 21.97
N ILE A 314 16.59 -9.85 21.43
CA ILE A 314 17.00 -9.69 20.04
C ILE A 314 16.89 -11.05 19.36
N LEU A 315 16.11 -11.13 18.29
CA LEU A 315 15.88 -12.37 17.53
C LEU A 315 16.46 -12.25 16.13
N ARG A 316 17.28 -13.24 15.75
CA ARG A 316 17.73 -13.44 14.37
C ARG A 316 16.81 -14.44 13.70
N PHE A 317 16.29 -14.10 12.52
CA PHE A 317 15.40 -14.97 11.77
C PHE A 317 16.18 -15.85 10.79
N ARG A 318 15.77 -17.10 10.70
CA ARG A 318 16.25 -18.11 9.75
C ARG A 318 15.07 -18.75 9.04
N GLY A 319 14.27 -17.92 8.31
CA GLY A 319 12.97 -18.31 7.80
C GLY A 319 11.95 -18.48 8.95
N ASP A 320 11.38 -19.66 9.08
CA ASP A 320 10.42 -20.02 10.15
C ASP A 320 11.06 -20.25 11.53
N LYS A 321 12.39 -20.28 11.59
CA LYS A 321 13.13 -20.48 12.85
C LYS A 321 13.70 -19.17 13.35
N THR A 322 13.73 -19.01 14.67
CA THR A 322 14.31 -17.85 15.35
C THR A 322 15.44 -18.28 16.28
N GLU A 323 16.46 -17.44 16.38
CA GLU A 323 17.58 -17.59 17.29
C GLU A 323 17.69 -16.35 18.17
N LYS A 324 17.67 -16.54 19.51
CA LYS A 324 17.92 -15.45 20.44
C LYS A 324 19.42 -15.14 20.46
N ILE A 325 19.78 -13.87 20.26
CA ILE A 325 21.17 -13.41 20.29
C ILE A 325 21.34 -12.29 21.32
N ALA A 326 22.54 -12.17 21.87
CA ALA A 326 22.83 -11.17 22.91
C ALA A 326 23.05 -9.76 22.34
N LYS A 327 23.55 -9.66 21.10
CA LYS A 327 23.87 -8.39 20.43
C LYS A 327 23.81 -8.51 18.92
N ALA A 328 23.55 -7.39 18.26
CA ALA A 328 23.60 -7.25 16.80
C ALA A 328 24.31 -5.95 16.41
N GLY A 329 25.02 -5.97 15.27
CA GLY A 329 25.85 -4.87 14.80
C GLY A 329 25.43 -4.30 13.45
N PRO A 330 26.23 -3.37 12.88
CA PRO A 330 25.94 -2.73 11.60
C PRO A 330 25.74 -3.73 10.49
N GLY A 331 24.80 -3.44 9.57
CA GLY A 331 24.42 -4.30 8.46
C GLY A 331 23.40 -5.39 8.84
N GLU A 332 23.29 -5.77 10.10
CA GLU A 332 22.37 -6.85 10.52
C GLU A 332 20.91 -6.43 10.54
N ILE A 333 20.06 -7.37 10.11
CA ILE A 333 18.60 -7.32 10.29
C ILE A 333 18.24 -8.27 11.43
N VAL A 334 17.54 -7.74 12.43
CA VAL A 334 17.05 -8.49 13.59
C VAL A 334 15.64 -8.05 13.95
N ALA A 335 14.94 -8.84 14.76
CA ALA A 335 13.69 -8.41 15.37
C ALA A 335 13.92 -8.09 16.85
N LEU A 336 13.39 -6.96 17.28
CA LEU A 336 13.35 -6.53 18.67
C LEU A 336 11.96 -6.82 19.25
N THR A 337 11.92 -7.37 20.48
CA THR A 337 10.66 -7.76 21.13
C THR A 337 10.27 -6.81 22.26
N LYS A 338 8.96 -6.78 22.54
CA LYS A 338 8.39 -6.12 23.73
C LYS A 338 8.71 -4.62 23.81
N LEU A 339 8.83 -3.96 22.65
CA LEU A 339 8.83 -2.51 22.56
C LEU A 339 7.41 -1.97 22.82
N ASN A 340 7.31 -0.81 23.47
CA ASN A 340 6.02 -0.29 23.93
C ASN A 340 5.28 0.46 22.80
N ASP A 341 5.90 1.51 22.26
CA ASP A 341 5.28 2.38 21.23
C ASP A 341 6.19 2.48 20.01
N ILE A 342 6.14 1.45 19.16
CA ILE A 342 6.95 1.35 17.96
C ILE A 342 6.08 1.30 16.71
N HIS A 343 6.48 2.06 15.68
CA HIS A 343 5.79 2.15 14.41
C HIS A 343 6.75 1.96 13.25
N LEU A 344 6.20 1.63 12.08
CA LEU A 344 6.94 1.51 10.85
C LEU A 344 7.61 2.85 10.49
N GLY A 345 8.90 2.82 10.14
CA GLY A 345 9.69 4.00 9.84
C GLY A 345 10.34 4.68 11.04
N ASP A 346 10.08 4.20 12.27
CA ASP A 346 10.74 4.75 13.46
C ASP A 346 12.25 4.51 13.42
N THR A 347 12.99 5.48 13.94
CA THR A 347 14.45 5.42 14.09
C THR A 347 14.81 5.21 15.55
N LEU A 348 15.52 4.13 15.83
CA LEU A 348 16.03 3.78 17.16
C LEU A 348 17.53 4.09 17.23
N ALA A 349 17.95 4.90 18.19
CA ALA A 349 19.36 5.27 18.37
C ALA A 349 19.75 5.38 19.85
N THR A 350 21.03 5.30 20.15
CA THR A 350 21.56 5.57 21.49
C THR A 350 21.52 7.06 21.83
N SER A 351 21.67 7.93 20.83
CA SER A 351 21.61 9.39 20.99
C SER A 351 20.19 9.92 20.73
N GLU A 352 19.75 10.85 21.58
CA GLU A 352 18.48 11.56 21.41
C GLU A 352 18.50 12.54 20.22
N ASN A 353 19.68 12.98 19.80
CA ASN A 353 19.90 13.94 18.71
C ASN A 353 20.27 13.26 17.38
N ALA A 354 20.07 11.96 17.24
CA ALA A 354 20.29 11.27 15.97
C ALA A 354 19.30 11.77 14.90
N THR A 355 19.71 11.76 13.65
CA THR A 355 18.83 12.12 12.52
C THR A 355 17.91 10.95 12.18
N PRO A 356 16.60 11.16 12.07
CA PRO A 356 15.68 10.09 11.66
C PRO A 356 16.00 9.58 10.24
N PHE A 357 16.00 8.27 10.07
CA PHE A 357 16.07 7.65 8.75
C PHE A 357 14.78 7.91 7.98
N LYS A 358 14.90 8.21 6.70
CA LYS A 358 13.73 8.32 5.81
C LYS A 358 13.21 6.92 5.47
N MET A 359 11.91 6.73 5.60
CA MET A 359 11.21 5.58 5.05
C MET A 359 10.76 5.86 3.62
N VAL A 360 10.54 4.80 2.83
CA VAL A 360 9.95 4.92 1.49
C VAL A 360 8.47 5.34 1.60
N GLU A 361 7.97 6.01 0.57
CA GLU A 361 6.55 6.27 0.44
C GLU A 361 5.83 4.99 -0.01
N PHE A 362 4.71 4.70 0.65
CA PHE A 362 3.89 3.55 0.32
C PHE A 362 2.66 3.97 -0.50
N PRO A 363 2.17 3.10 -1.39
CA PRO A 363 0.92 3.36 -2.10
C PRO A 363 -0.24 3.59 -1.12
N LYS A 364 -1.09 4.58 -1.43
CA LYS A 364 -2.30 4.85 -0.66
C LYS A 364 -3.36 3.77 -0.91
N PRO A 365 -4.20 3.44 0.09
CA PRO A 365 -5.35 2.55 -0.10
C PRO A 365 -6.29 3.08 -1.18
N ILE A 366 -6.75 2.18 -2.07
CA ILE A 366 -7.62 2.49 -3.21
C ILE A 366 -8.90 1.64 -3.26
N TYR A 367 -9.02 0.66 -2.36
CA TYR A 367 -10.14 -0.28 -2.30
C TYR A 367 -10.67 -0.38 -0.89
N SER A 368 -11.99 -0.21 -0.70
CA SER A 368 -12.61 -0.14 0.62
C SER A 368 -13.76 -1.14 0.77
N ARG A 369 -13.91 -1.67 1.96
CA ARG A 369 -15.05 -2.53 2.37
C ARG A 369 -15.56 -2.11 3.74
N ALA A 370 -16.88 -2.17 3.90
CA ALA A 370 -17.54 -2.01 5.19
C ALA A 370 -17.49 -3.35 5.93
N LEU A 371 -17.04 -3.33 7.17
CA LEU A 371 -16.95 -4.49 8.03
C LEU A 371 -18.21 -4.61 8.89
N GLN A 372 -18.83 -5.76 8.87
CA GLN A 372 -19.96 -6.10 9.72
C GLN A 372 -19.57 -7.27 10.63
N PRO A 373 -19.54 -7.09 11.96
CA PRO A 373 -19.30 -8.19 12.88
C PRO A 373 -20.42 -9.24 12.78
N GLU A 374 -20.07 -10.52 12.92
CA GLU A 374 -21.05 -11.60 12.83
C GLU A 374 -21.85 -11.76 14.12
N THR A 375 -21.25 -11.40 15.26
CA THR A 375 -21.87 -11.48 16.60
C THR A 375 -21.62 -10.20 17.39
N GLN A 376 -22.41 -9.98 18.46
CA GLN A 376 -22.20 -8.85 19.39
C GLN A 376 -20.81 -8.93 20.08
N HIS A 377 -20.35 -10.13 20.38
CA HIS A 377 -19.02 -10.33 20.96
C HIS A 377 -17.89 -9.93 20.00
N ASP A 378 -18.07 -10.16 18.68
CA ASP A 378 -17.14 -9.70 17.66
C ASP A 378 -17.12 -8.18 17.58
N GLU A 379 -18.28 -7.51 17.70
CA GLU A 379 -18.40 -6.05 17.68
C GLU A 379 -17.58 -5.38 18.79
N GLU A 380 -17.66 -5.91 20.02
CA GLU A 380 -16.92 -5.36 21.19
C GLU A 380 -15.40 -5.42 21.01
N LYS A 381 -14.88 -6.44 20.32
CA LYS A 381 -13.45 -6.68 20.12
C LYS A 381 -12.89 -6.11 18.81
N MET A 382 -13.75 -5.96 17.80
CA MET A 382 -13.35 -5.64 16.43
C MET A 382 -12.53 -4.36 16.33
N SER A 383 -12.95 -3.27 16.96
CA SER A 383 -12.27 -1.98 16.87
C SER A 383 -10.83 -2.04 17.42
N THR A 384 -10.63 -2.73 18.53
CA THR A 384 -9.29 -2.88 19.14
C THR A 384 -8.40 -3.78 18.29
N ALA A 385 -8.93 -4.92 17.84
CA ALA A 385 -8.20 -5.85 16.98
C ALA A 385 -7.80 -5.23 15.64
N LEU A 386 -8.71 -4.45 15.02
CA LEU A 386 -8.43 -3.72 13.77
C LEU A 386 -7.34 -2.67 13.95
N LYS A 387 -7.41 -1.85 15.01
CA LYS A 387 -6.38 -0.84 15.28
C LYS A 387 -5.00 -1.46 15.45
N GLU A 388 -4.91 -2.58 16.16
CA GLU A 388 -3.66 -3.29 16.34
C GLU A 388 -3.15 -3.86 15.02
N LEU A 389 -3.99 -4.56 14.28
CA LEU A 389 -3.62 -5.20 13.01
C LEU A 389 -3.21 -4.17 11.95
N VAL A 390 -3.98 -3.08 11.80
CA VAL A 390 -3.69 -1.99 10.84
C VAL A 390 -2.39 -1.26 11.21
N SER A 391 -2.06 -1.12 12.50
CA SER A 391 -0.81 -0.47 12.94
C SER A 391 0.46 -1.16 12.42
N THR A 392 0.37 -2.38 11.91
CA THR A 392 1.50 -3.15 11.36
C THR A 392 1.71 -2.95 9.86
N LYS A 393 0.80 -2.26 9.17
CA LYS A 393 0.82 -2.07 7.71
C LYS A 393 0.62 -0.60 7.34
N ALA A 394 1.37 -0.12 6.36
CA ALA A 394 1.27 1.25 5.87
C ALA A 394 0.16 1.43 4.81
N THR A 395 -0.18 0.35 4.09
CA THR A 395 -1.11 0.37 2.95
C THR A 395 -2.54 -0.01 3.32
N VAL A 396 -2.83 -0.16 4.61
CA VAL A 396 -4.17 -0.48 5.11
C VAL A 396 -4.60 0.56 6.13
N THR A 397 -5.82 1.05 5.99
CA THR A 397 -6.42 2.01 6.93
C THR A 397 -7.76 1.51 7.45
N TYR A 398 -8.09 1.90 8.65
CA TYR A 398 -9.36 1.63 9.31
C TYR A 398 -9.96 2.93 9.81
N THR A 399 -11.19 3.20 9.42
CA THR A 399 -11.94 4.41 9.80
C THR A 399 -13.39 4.08 10.05
N ARG A 400 -14.07 4.90 10.87
CA ARG A 400 -15.51 4.87 11.02
C ARG A 400 -16.12 6.04 10.25
N ASP A 401 -17.02 5.75 9.32
CA ASP A 401 -17.73 6.79 8.58
C ASP A 401 -18.76 7.48 9.48
N GLU A 402 -18.73 8.81 9.53
CA GLU A 402 -19.59 9.62 10.42
C GLU A 402 -21.06 9.66 9.96
N VAL A 403 -21.32 9.45 8.66
CA VAL A 403 -22.65 9.53 8.07
C VAL A 403 -23.35 8.17 8.06
N THR A 404 -22.62 7.14 7.63
CA THR A 404 -23.18 5.78 7.52
C THR A 404 -22.99 4.96 8.79
N HIS A 405 -22.10 5.42 9.70
CA HIS A 405 -21.66 4.74 10.91
C HIS A 405 -21.04 3.36 10.66
N GLU A 406 -20.64 3.11 9.43
CA GLU A 406 -19.97 1.87 9.04
C GLU A 406 -18.49 1.90 9.43
N GLU A 407 -17.98 0.75 9.79
CA GLU A 407 -16.55 0.51 10.01
C GLU A 407 -15.90 0.17 8.68
N ILE A 408 -15.04 1.04 8.16
CA ILE A 408 -14.45 0.94 6.83
C ILE A 408 -13.00 0.50 6.91
N LEU A 409 -12.69 -0.62 6.26
CA LEU A 409 -11.32 -1.10 6.04
C LEU A 409 -10.94 -0.80 4.59
N SER A 410 -9.82 -0.11 4.40
CA SER A 410 -9.32 0.25 3.06
C SER A 410 -7.91 -0.29 2.85
N GLY A 411 -7.61 -0.76 1.65
CA GLY A 411 -6.33 -1.35 1.26
C GLY A 411 -6.08 -1.23 -0.25
N LEU A 412 -5.10 -1.98 -0.75
CA LEU A 412 -4.69 -1.96 -2.16
C LEU A 412 -5.57 -2.85 -3.06
N GLY A 413 -6.35 -3.77 -2.48
CA GLY A 413 -7.22 -4.65 -3.25
C GLY A 413 -7.96 -5.68 -2.40
N ASP A 414 -8.75 -6.48 -3.08
CA ASP A 414 -9.66 -7.46 -2.44
C ASP A 414 -8.92 -8.61 -1.74
N VAL A 415 -7.83 -9.11 -2.33
CA VAL A 415 -7.02 -10.19 -1.73
C VAL A 415 -6.36 -9.73 -0.44
N GLN A 416 -5.85 -8.49 -0.40
CA GLN A 416 -5.26 -7.93 0.82
C GLN A 416 -6.29 -7.82 1.95
N LEU A 417 -7.48 -7.27 1.66
CA LEU A 417 -8.53 -7.14 2.67
C LEU A 417 -9.07 -8.50 3.15
N ALA A 418 -9.17 -9.49 2.25
CA ALA A 418 -9.53 -10.86 2.62
C ALA A 418 -8.54 -11.48 3.61
N VAL A 419 -7.23 -11.28 3.40
CA VAL A 419 -6.18 -11.70 4.34
C VAL A 419 -6.35 -11.02 5.70
N PHE A 420 -6.71 -9.73 5.72
CA PHE A 420 -6.98 -9.02 6.98
C PHE A 420 -8.17 -9.61 7.74
N ALA A 421 -9.26 -9.94 7.06
CA ALA A 421 -10.41 -10.60 7.68
C ALA A 421 -10.06 -12.00 8.21
N GLU A 422 -9.27 -12.78 7.47
CA GLU A 422 -8.74 -14.07 7.92
C GLU A 422 -7.86 -13.92 9.18
N ARG A 423 -7.01 -12.88 9.25
CA ARG A 423 -6.18 -12.58 10.42
C ARG A 423 -6.97 -12.11 11.63
N LEU A 424 -8.03 -11.32 11.43
CA LEU A 424 -8.95 -10.96 12.51
C LEU A 424 -9.53 -12.23 13.14
N LYS A 425 -9.96 -13.18 12.31
CA LYS A 425 -10.52 -14.46 12.78
C LYS A 425 -9.46 -15.34 13.45
N SER A 426 -8.31 -15.55 12.80
CA SER A 426 -7.29 -16.50 13.27
C SER A 426 -6.56 -16.02 14.52
N ARG A 427 -6.27 -14.70 14.63
CA ARG A 427 -5.46 -14.16 15.73
C ARG A 427 -6.28 -13.59 16.88
N TYR A 428 -7.43 -12.97 16.58
CA TYR A 428 -8.23 -12.25 17.58
C TYR A 428 -9.59 -12.93 17.84
N GLY A 429 -9.93 -13.97 17.07
CA GLY A 429 -11.22 -14.68 17.19
C GLY A 429 -12.41 -13.81 16.76
N VAL A 430 -12.19 -12.78 15.94
CA VAL A 430 -13.22 -11.84 15.46
C VAL A 430 -13.62 -12.20 14.04
N SER A 431 -14.89 -12.59 13.85
CA SER A 431 -15.46 -12.90 12.53
C SER A 431 -16.20 -11.70 11.97
N VAL A 432 -15.90 -11.35 10.71
CA VAL A 432 -16.51 -10.20 10.02
C VAL A 432 -16.96 -10.57 8.62
N LYS A 433 -18.08 -9.97 8.17
CA LYS A 433 -18.49 -9.94 6.78
C LYS A 433 -18.02 -8.65 6.15
N MET A 434 -17.49 -8.74 4.93
CA MET A 434 -17.09 -7.58 4.13
C MET A 434 -18.17 -7.25 3.12
N ASN A 435 -18.78 -6.08 3.28
CA ASN A 435 -19.82 -5.58 2.41
C ASN A 435 -19.31 -4.39 1.58
N ARG A 436 -20.01 -4.06 0.50
CA ARG A 436 -19.80 -2.80 -0.21
C ARG A 436 -20.15 -1.64 0.74
N PRO A 437 -19.30 -0.63 0.90
CA PRO A 437 -19.62 0.53 1.73
C PRO A 437 -20.83 1.28 1.20
N LYS A 438 -21.65 1.81 2.10
CA LYS A 438 -22.70 2.75 1.74
C LYS A 438 -22.11 4.08 1.35
N VAL A 439 -22.80 4.78 0.46
CA VAL A 439 -22.39 6.12 0.05
C VAL A 439 -22.85 7.13 1.11
N PRO A 440 -21.95 7.98 1.65
CA PRO A 440 -22.32 8.97 2.66
C PRO A 440 -23.00 10.17 2.02
N TYR A 441 -24.24 9.99 1.56
CA TYR A 441 -25.05 11.07 1.04
C TYR A 441 -25.37 12.09 2.12
N LYS A 442 -25.64 13.34 1.72
CA LYS A 442 -26.18 14.41 2.56
C LYS A 442 -27.39 15.03 1.91
N GLU A 443 -28.07 15.93 2.62
CA GLU A 443 -29.18 16.70 2.08
C GLU A 443 -28.94 18.20 2.29
N THR A 444 -29.52 19.02 1.42
CA THR A 444 -29.49 20.46 1.55
C THR A 444 -30.76 21.09 0.95
N VAL A 445 -30.89 22.38 1.05
CA VAL A 445 -32.00 23.15 0.45
C VAL A 445 -31.51 23.98 -0.73
N GLN A 446 -32.40 24.26 -1.70
CA GLN A 446 -32.07 25.03 -2.90
C GLN A 446 -32.56 26.46 -2.83
N MET A 447 -33.57 26.74 -2.01
CA MET A 447 -34.15 28.06 -1.91
C MET A 447 -34.51 28.42 -0.47
N LYS A 448 -34.72 29.70 -0.26
CA LYS A 448 -35.19 30.25 1.02
C LYS A 448 -36.67 29.91 1.24
N ALA A 449 -36.99 29.40 2.41
CA ALA A 449 -38.36 29.15 2.81
C ALA A 449 -38.57 29.35 4.31
N GLN A 450 -39.84 29.38 4.70
CA GLN A 450 -40.25 29.55 6.10
C GLN A 450 -41.08 28.37 6.56
N GLY A 451 -40.96 28.04 7.83
CA GLY A 451 -41.80 27.05 8.49
C GLY A 451 -42.18 27.54 9.89
N GLN A 452 -43.39 27.23 10.29
CA GLN A 452 -43.90 27.57 11.61
C GLN A 452 -44.56 26.37 12.25
N TYR A 453 -44.39 26.24 13.54
CA TYR A 453 -45.06 25.19 14.30
C TYR A 453 -45.39 25.64 15.70
N LYS A 454 -46.63 25.35 16.12
CA LYS A 454 -47.17 25.64 17.45
C LYS A 454 -47.35 24.34 18.22
N HIS A 455 -46.51 24.11 19.19
CA HIS A 455 -46.66 23.00 20.11
C HIS A 455 -47.58 23.36 21.26
N LYS A 456 -48.78 22.78 21.27
CA LYS A 456 -49.75 22.95 22.36
C LYS A 456 -50.25 21.55 22.80
N LYS A 457 -49.95 21.19 24.04
CA LYS A 457 -50.42 19.92 24.64
C LYS A 457 -50.93 20.17 26.05
N GLN A 458 -52.10 19.68 26.34
CA GLN A 458 -52.75 19.84 27.65
C GLN A 458 -53.24 18.45 28.08
N THR A 459 -52.57 17.86 29.09
CA THR A 459 -52.86 16.52 29.61
C THR A 459 -52.87 16.59 31.13
N GLY A 460 -54.00 17.05 31.74
CA GLY A 460 -54.25 16.99 33.18
C GLY A 460 -53.07 17.47 34.06
N GLY A 461 -52.85 18.80 34.16
CA GLY A 461 -51.77 19.40 34.91
C GLY A 461 -51.18 20.63 34.18
N ARG A 462 -49.86 20.93 34.40
CA ARG A 462 -49.16 21.99 33.69
C ARG A 462 -49.08 21.69 32.19
N GLY A 463 -49.60 22.55 31.33
CA GLY A 463 -49.57 22.39 29.87
C GLY A 463 -48.17 22.51 29.28
N GLN A 464 -48.07 22.24 28.00
CA GLN A 464 -46.84 22.50 27.20
C GLN A 464 -47.21 23.47 26.08
N TYR A 465 -46.49 24.58 25.99
CA TYR A 465 -46.72 25.60 24.97
C TYR A 465 -45.41 26.15 24.44
N GLY A 466 -45.27 26.25 23.12
CA GLY A 466 -44.19 26.92 22.42
C GLY A 466 -44.51 27.04 20.94
N GLU A 467 -44.33 28.25 20.39
CA GLU A 467 -44.49 28.49 18.97
C GLU A 467 -43.23 29.11 18.41
N VAL A 468 -42.75 28.54 17.29
CA VAL A 468 -41.50 28.97 16.65
C VAL A 468 -41.73 29.11 15.15
N HIS A 469 -41.29 30.25 14.62
CA HIS A 469 -41.22 30.53 13.19
C HIS A 469 -39.75 30.56 12.78
N LEU A 470 -39.40 29.74 11.81
CA LEU A 470 -38.04 29.61 11.29
C LEU A 470 -37.99 29.99 9.82
N ARG A 471 -36.87 30.54 9.43
CA ARG A 471 -36.48 30.75 8.05
C ARG A 471 -35.22 29.94 7.75
N VAL A 472 -35.25 29.16 6.69
CA VAL A 472 -34.09 28.42 6.20
C VAL A 472 -33.59 29.02 4.90
N GLU A 473 -32.28 29.05 4.73
CA GLU A 473 -31.61 29.61 3.55
C GLU A 473 -30.44 28.68 3.17
N PRO A 474 -30.19 28.43 1.84
CA PRO A 474 -29.01 27.73 1.41
C PRO A 474 -27.74 28.54 1.71
N ARG A 475 -26.65 27.84 2.02
CA ARG A 475 -25.30 28.40 2.17
C ARG A 475 -24.38 27.87 1.08
N GLU A 476 -23.16 28.40 0.99
CA GLU A 476 -22.11 27.88 0.12
C GLU A 476 -21.76 26.44 0.49
N ARG A 477 -21.39 25.65 -0.51
CA ARG A 477 -21.04 24.24 -0.30
C ARG A 477 -19.82 24.09 0.61
N GLY A 478 -19.95 23.23 1.62
CA GLY A 478 -18.93 22.98 2.62
C GLY A 478 -18.92 23.94 3.80
N SER A 479 -19.86 24.92 3.85
CA SER A 479 -19.96 25.88 4.95
C SER A 479 -20.69 25.33 6.19
N GLY A 480 -21.33 24.17 6.08
CA GLY A 480 -22.02 23.51 7.17
C GLY A 480 -23.29 24.25 7.65
N PHE A 481 -23.65 24.02 8.91
CA PHE A 481 -24.87 24.61 9.51
C PHE A 481 -24.56 25.89 10.29
N GLU A 482 -25.49 26.86 10.21
CA GLU A 482 -25.46 28.08 11.00
C GLU A 482 -26.85 28.37 11.60
N PHE A 483 -26.89 28.64 12.90
CA PHE A 483 -28.08 29.16 13.56
C PHE A 483 -28.00 30.67 13.74
N ALA A 484 -29.10 31.38 13.53
CA ALA A 484 -29.21 32.82 13.79
C ALA A 484 -30.43 33.12 14.65
N ASP A 485 -30.23 33.90 15.70
CA ASP A 485 -31.32 34.50 16.47
C ASP A 485 -31.65 35.88 15.90
N GLU A 486 -32.80 35.98 15.24
CA GLU A 486 -33.36 37.22 14.68
C GLU A 486 -34.67 37.63 15.39
N VAL A 487 -34.96 37.02 16.55
CA VAL A 487 -36.16 37.29 17.32
C VAL A 487 -36.13 38.73 17.86
N LYS A 488 -37.23 39.48 17.64
CA LYS A 488 -37.38 40.83 18.13
C LYS A 488 -38.57 40.95 19.09
N GLY A 489 -38.49 41.90 20.02
CA GLY A 489 -39.60 42.22 20.94
C GLY A 489 -39.85 41.16 22.03
N GLY A 490 -38.94 40.18 22.25
CA GLY A 490 -39.08 39.20 23.32
C GLY A 490 -40.22 38.20 23.12
N VAL A 491 -40.71 38.04 21.89
CA VAL A 491 -41.80 37.08 21.57
C VAL A 491 -41.43 35.62 21.84
N ILE A 492 -40.14 35.31 21.84
CA ILE A 492 -39.54 34.13 22.46
C ILE A 492 -38.60 34.65 23.54
N PRO A 493 -38.81 34.33 24.83
CA PRO A 493 -37.87 34.71 25.87
C PRO A 493 -36.46 34.17 25.62
N SER A 494 -35.43 34.99 25.82
CA SER A 494 -34.03 34.66 25.52
C SER A 494 -33.56 33.37 26.15
N GLN A 495 -34.08 32.99 27.31
CA GLN A 495 -33.80 31.73 27.99
C GLN A 495 -34.22 30.49 27.19
N PHE A 496 -35.14 30.60 26.22
CA PHE A 496 -35.58 29.47 25.38
C PHE A 496 -34.92 29.41 24.01
N ILE A 497 -34.15 30.43 23.60
CA ILE A 497 -33.41 30.44 22.34
C ILE A 497 -32.41 29.27 22.23
N PRO A 498 -31.64 28.92 23.28
CA PRO A 498 -30.78 27.72 23.23
C PRO A 498 -31.56 26.42 23.03
N ALA A 499 -32.81 26.34 23.53
CA ALA A 499 -33.66 25.18 23.30
C ALA A 499 -34.18 25.11 21.85
N VAL A 500 -34.45 26.27 21.22
CA VAL A 500 -34.78 26.37 19.80
C VAL A 500 -33.61 25.87 18.94
N GLU A 501 -32.40 26.39 19.17
CA GLU A 501 -31.20 25.96 18.47
C GLU A 501 -30.95 24.43 18.64
N LYS A 502 -31.02 23.95 19.88
CA LYS A 502 -30.87 22.50 20.18
C LYS A 502 -31.91 21.66 19.44
N GLY A 503 -33.16 22.12 19.33
CA GLY A 503 -34.20 21.43 18.58
C GLY A 503 -33.91 21.33 17.08
N ILE A 504 -33.28 22.34 16.50
CA ILE A 504 -32.83 22.37 15.10
C ILE A 504 -31.64 21.43 14.91
N VAL A 505 -30.59 21.57 15.75
CA VAL A 505 -29.35 20.79 15.67
C VAL A 505 -29.63 19.28 15.78
N GLU A 506 -30.49 18.87 16.72
CA GLU A 506 -30.88 17.47 16.86
C GLU A 506 -31.74 16.93 15.69
N THR A 507 -32.26 17.82 14.84
CA THR A 507 -33.03 17.45 13.64
C THR A 507 -32.15 17.32 12.41
N LEU A 508 -30.97 17.97 12.38
CA LEU A 508 -30.06 17.93 11.23
C LEU A 508 -29.68 16.53 10.76
N PRO A 509 -29.43 15.52 11.64
CA PRO A 509 -29.11 14.17 11.20
C PRO A 509 -30.26 13.46 10.47
N ASP A 510 -31.49 13.93 10.63
CA ASP A 510 -32.70 13.28 10.11
C ASP A 510 -33.32 14.12 8.98
N GLY A 511 -32.69 14.11 7.83
CA GLY A 511 -33.10 14.88 6.65
C GLY A 511 -34.48 14.53 6.11
N VAL A 512 -35.00 15.36 5.21
CA VAL A 512 -36.38 15.30 4.74
C VAL A 512 -36.55 14.66 3.36
N VAL A 513 -35.46 14.38 2.61
CA VAL A 513 -35.52 13.66 1.32
C VAL A 513 -35.46 12.15 1.53
N ALA A 514 -34.46 11.66 2.25
CA ALA A 514 -34.20 10.23 2.46
C ALA A 514 -33.55 9.93 3.81
N LYS A 515 -33.65 10.85 4.77
CA LYS A 515 -33.05 10.77 6.12
C LYS A 515 -31.54 10.73 6.10
N TYR A 516 -30.91 11.52 5.24
CA TYR A 516 -29.48 11.79 5.31
C TYR A 516 -29.22 13.11 6.03
N PRO A 517 -28.06 13.31 6.66
CA PRO A 517 -27.76 14.53 7.38
C PRO A 517 -27.87 15.78 6.51
N MET A 518 -28.53 16.81 7.05
CA MET A 518 -28.64 18.13 6.43
C MET A 518 -27.34 18.93 6.59
N THR A 519 -26.94 19.65 5.55
CA THR A 519 -25.72 20.47 5.56
C THR A 519 -25.89 21.73 4.68
N ASP A 520 -25.01 22.71 4.85
CA ASP A 520 -24.97 23.97 4.07
C ASP A 520 -26.27 24.74 4.13
N ILE A 521 -26.77 24.92 5.37
CA ILE A 521 -28.05 25.57 5.67
C ILE A 521 -27.85 26.60 6.78
N ARG A 522 -28.42 27.78 6.61
CA ARG A 522 -28.63 28.74 7.67
C ARG A 522 -30.09 28.68 8.13
N ALA A 523 -30.32 28.53 9.43
CA ALA A 523 -31.64 28.57 10.03
C ALA A 523 -31.73 29.77 10.97
N ALA A 524 -32.69 30.65 10.70
CA ALA A 524 -32.93 31.85 11.52
C ALA A 524 -34.29 31.75 12.23
N ALA A 525 -34.27 31.86 13.56
CA ALA A 525 -35.50 32.06 14.33
C ALA A 525 -35.86 33.57 14.31
N PHE A 526 -37.02 33.91 13.80
CA PHE A 526 -37.40 35.32 13.63
C PHE A 526 -38.69 35.73 14.34
N TYR A 527 -39.55 34.76 14.72
CA TYR A 527 -40.81 35.02 15.43
C TYR A 527 -41.24 33.77 16.23
N GLY A 528 -42.14 34.00 17.20
CA GLY A 528 -42.75 32.95 17.98
C GLY A 528 -43.72 33.48 19.01
N SER A 529 -44.26 32.61 19.85
CA SER A 529 -45.05 33.03 21.00
C SER A 529 -44.82 32.07 22.19
N TYR A 530 -45.05 32.60 23.39
CA TYR A 530 -44.91 31.85 24.63
C TYR A 530 -46.16 32.04 25.52
N HIS A 531 -46.27 31.20 26.53
CA HIS A 531 -47.29 31.27 27.57
C HIS A 531 -46.63 31.29 28.93
N ASP A 532 -46.95 32.25 29.78
CA ASP A 532 -46.22 32.50 31.04
C ASP A 532 -46.10 31.26 31.97
N VAL A 533 -47.09 30.36 31.94
CA VAL A 533 -47.15 29.20 32.82
C VAL A 533 -46.75 27.90 32.11
N ASP A 534 -47.17 27.72 30.83
CA ASP A 534 -47.06 26.44 30.12
C ASP A 534 -45.85 26.33 29.20
N SER A 535 -45.08 27.41 29.05
CA SER A 535 -43.85 27.37 28.25
C SER A 535 -42.70 26.69 28.97
N SER A 536 -41.92 25.90 28.22
CA SER A 536 -40.75 25.19 28.71
C SER A 536 -39.74 24.95 27.59
N GLU A 537 -38.47 24.68 27.94
CA GLU A 537 -37.41 24.35 26.99
C GLU A 537 -37.80 23.17 26.07
N ILE A 538 -38.46 22.12 26.63
CA ILE A 538 -38.93 20.96 25.88
C ILE A 538 -39.97 21.37 24.84
N ALA A 539 -40.92 22.26 25.19
CA ALA A 539 -41.97 22.73 24.28
C ALA A 539 -41.36 23.53 23.10
N PHE A 540 -40.38 24.42 23.36
CA PHE A 540 -39.67 25.15 22.31
C PHE A 540 -38.78 24.29 21.47
N LYS A 541 -38.09 23.29 22.06
CA LYS A 541 -37.29 22.31 21.35
C LYS A 541 -38.13 21.51 20.33
N ILE A 542 -39.31 21.00 20.76
CA ILE A 542 -40.24 20.28 19.87
C ILE A 542 -40.77 21.22 18.79
N ALA A 543 -41.20 22.46 19.16
CA ALA A 543 -41.72 23.43 18.22
C ALA A 543 -40.69 23.78 17.15
N ALA A 544 -39.43 24.02 17.55
CA ALA A 544 -38.34 24.31 16.64
C ALA A 544 -38.03 23.15 15.68
N SER A 545 -37.95 21.91 16.18
CA SER A 545 -37.73 20.71 15.36
C SER A 545 -38.79 20.56 14.28
N GLN A 546 -40.10 20.75 14.62
CA GLN A 546 -41.20 20.64 13.67
C GLN A 546 -41.24 21.82 12.69
N ALA A 547 -41.04 23.03 13.16
CA ALA A 547 -40.96 24.21 12.32
C ALA A 547 -39.81 24.11 11.31
N PHE A 548 -38.67 23.58 11.74
CA PHE A 548 -37.50 23.33 10.87
C PHE A 548 -37.81 22.31 9.78
N LYS A 549 -38.40 21.16 10.12
CA LYS A 549 -38.84 20.16 9.14
C LYS A 549 -39.79 20.74 8.09
N LEU A 550 -40.76 21.54 8.50
CA LEU A 550 -41.68 22.23 7.57
C LEU A 550 -40.98 23.23 6.66
N ALA A 551 -40.04 24.00 7.23
CA ALA A 551 -39.23 24.95 6.46
C ALA A 551 -38.37 24.24 5.43
N LEU A 552 -37.71 23.12 5.82
CA LEU A 552 -36.88 22.30 4.92
C LEU A 552 -37.70 21.74 3.75
N GLN A 553 -38.91 21.20 4.03
CA GLN A 553 -39.81 20.66 3.00
C GLN A 553 -40.21 21.71 1.97
N ALA A 554 -40.46 22.94 2.41
CA ALA A 554 -40.83 24.07 1.55
C ALA A 554 -39.64 24.66 0.78
N ALA A 555 -38.40 24.38 1.19
CA ALA A 555 -37.18 24.96 0.64
C ALA A 555 -36.58 24.19 -0.55
N HIS A 556 -37.33 23.32 -1.21
CA HIS A 556 -36.88 22.44 -2.29
C HIS A 556 -35.62 21.64 -1.87
N PRO A 557 -35.78 20.71 -0.94
CA PRO A 557 -34.65 19.90 -0.47
C PRO A 557 -34.13 18.98 -1.56
N VAL A 558 -32.80 18.77 -1.60
CA VAL A 558 -32.13 17.99 -2.62
C VAL A 558 -31.07 17.10 -2.00
N LEU A 559 -30.89 15.91 -2.57
CA LEU A 559 -29.82 14.98 -2.21
C LEU A 559 -28.46 15.51 -2.68
N LEU A 560 -27.46 15.40 -1.86
CA LEU A 560 -26.06 15.69 -2.16
C LEU A 560 -25.29 14.37 -2.27
N GLU A 561 -24.60 14.14 -3.39
CA GLU A 561 -23.68 13.03 -3.57
C GLU A 561 -22.23 13.48 -3.44
N PRO A 562 -21.35 12.66 -2.81
CA PRO A 562 -19.93 12.93 -2.77
C PRO A 562 -19.30 12.70 -4.14
N VAL A 563 -18.50 13.65 -4.61
CA VAL A 563 -17.70 13.58 -5.84
C VAL A 563 -16.25 13.39 -5.46
N MET A 564 -15.60 12.45 -6.12
CA MET A 564 -14.20 12.11 -5.92
C MET A 564 -13.35 12.67 -7.05
N LYS A 565 -12.19 13.18 -6.71
CA LYS A 565 -11.11 13.44 -7.65
C LYS A 565 -10.35 12.14 -7.91
N LEU A 566 -10.10 11.83 -9.18
CA LEU A 566 -9.38 10.65 -9.64
C LEU A 566 -8.15 11.12 -10.40
N LEU A 567 -6.97 10.66 -9.99
CA LEU A 567 -5.74 10.82 -10.74
C LEU A 567 -5.26 9.42 -11.13
N ILE A 568 -5.28 9.13 -12.44
CA ILE A 568 -5.06 7.78 -12.97
C ILE A 568 -3.80 7.79 -13.82
N TRP A 569 -2.90 6.83 -13.60
CA TRP A 569 -1.70 6.59 -14.40
C TRP A 569 -1.84 5.28 -15.14
N THR A 570 -1.67 5.30 -16.46
CA THR A 570 -1.90 4.15 -17.33
C THR A 570 -0.95 4.15 -18.51
N PRO A 571 -0.56 2.96 -19.05
CA PRO A 571 0.03 2.90 -20.38
C PRO A 571 -0.92 3.48 -21.45
N ALA A 572 -0.36 4.11 -22.48
CA ALA A 572 -1.11 4.80 -23.52
C ALA A 572 -2.20 3.93 -24.19
N ASP A 573 -1.94 2.63 -24.33
CA ASP A 573 -2.86 1.66 -24.96
C ASP A 573 -4.23 1.57 -24.28
N PHE A 574 -4.33 1.87 -22.98
CA PHE A 574 -5.57 1.75 -22.21
C PHE A 574 -6.30 3.08 -22.00
N THR A 575 -5.74 4.20 -22.43
CA THR A 575 -6.28 5.53 -22.18
C THR A 575 -7.71 5.69 -22.71
N GLY A 576 -7.98 5.19 -23.93
CA GLY A 576 -9.30 5.25 -24.55
C GLY A 576 -10.38 4.50 -23.76
N ASP A 577 -10.08 3.29 -23.31
CA ASP A 577 -11.00 2.45 -22.56
C ASP A 577 -11.32 3.07 -21.19
N ILE A 578 -10.31 3.63 -20.52
CA ILE A 578 -10.46 4.30 -19.23
C ILE A 578 -11.36 5.53 -19.35
N ILE A 579 -11.14 6.39 -20.37
CA ILE A 579 -11.95 7.58 -20.61
C ILE A 579 -13.40 7.19 -20.92
N SER A 580 -13.61 6.21 -21.79
CA SER A 580 -14.94 5.70 -22.12
C SER A 580 -15.65 5.14 -20.88
N GLY A 581 -14.94 4.38 -20.04
CA GLY A 581 -15.45 3.84 -18.79
C GLY A 581 -15.87 4.93 -17.80
N LEU A 582 -15.04 5.97 -17.63
CA LEU A 582 -15.36 7.10 -16.73
C LEU A 582 -16.55 7.93 -17.24
N ASN A 583 -16.66 8.18 -18.53
CA ASN A 583 -17.82 8.86 -19.11
C ASN A 583 -19.12 8.09 -18.85
N GLY A 584 -19.08 6.74 -18.94
CA GLY A 584 -20.22 5.88 -18.57
C GLY A 584 -20.59 5.94 -17.07
N LYS A 585 -19.66 6.39 -16.22
CA LYS A 585 -19.82 6.54 -14.76
C LYS A 585 -20.15 7.97 -14.30
N ARG A 586 -20.69 8.78 -15.17
CA ARG A 586 -20.95 10.21 -14.91
C ARG A 586 -19.67 10.99 -14.56
N GLY A 587 -18.50 10.45 -14.95
CA GLY A 587 -17.22 11.10 -14.74
C GLY A 587 -17.00 12.26 -15.69
N ARG A 588 -16.13 13.19 -15.30
CA ARG A 588 -15.66 14.31 -16.12
C ARG A 588 -14.15 14.29 -16.16
N ILE A 589 -13.60 14.36 -17.36
CA ILE A 589 -12.17 14.48 -17.57
C ILE A 589 -11.80 15.95 -17.56
N HIS A 590 -10.84 16.34 -16.73
CA HIS A 590 -10.34 17.71 -16.61
C HIS A 590 -9.08 17.94 -17.43
N GLY A 591 -8.21 16.94 -17.50
CA GLY A 591 -6.95 17.03 -18.21
C GLY A 591 -6.33 15.67 -18.48
N MET A 592 -5.40 15.68 -19.43
CA MET A 592 -4.55 14.54 -19.75
C MET A 592 -3.14 15.04 -19.98
N GLY A 593 -2.16 14.25 -19.61
CA GLY A 593 -0.74 14.55 -19.78
C GLY A 593 0.09 13.29 -19.67
N THR A 594 1.38 13.42 -19.87
CA THR A 594 2.33 12.33 -19.65
C THR A 594 3.09 12.60 -18.35
N ASN A 595 3.11 11.62 -17.48
CA ASN A 595 3.95 11.66 -16.28
C ASN A 595 5.34 11.14 -16.68
N GLU A 596 6.31 12.05 -16.79
CA GLU A 596 7.68 11.76 -17.23
C GLU A 596 8.40 10.77 -16.28
N GLU A 597 8.12 10.87 -14.98
CA GLU A 597 8.75 10.00 -13.97
C GLU A 597 8.22 8.56 -14.06
N LEU A 598 6.92 8.40 -14.26
CA LEU A 598 6.26 7.09 -14.39
C LEU A 598 6.29 6.56 -15.83
N LYS A 599 6.59 7.40 -16.80
CA LYS A 599 6.45 7.10 -18.25
C LYS A 599 5.06 6.57 -18.59
N MET A 600 4.04 7.14 -17.98
CA MET A 600 2.63 6.76 -18.13
C MET A 600 1.80 7.98 -18.49
N GLU A 601 0.70 7.74 -19.21
CA GLU A 601 -0.33 8.75 -19.39
C GLU A 601 -1.02 9.01 -18.04
N GLU A 602 -1.22 10.29 -17.73
CA GLU A 602 -1.90 10.77 -16.54
C GLU A 602 -3.26 11.35 -16.92
N ILE A 603 -4.33 10.87 -16.29
CA ILE A 603 -5.69 11.32 -16.50
C ILE A 603 -6.19 11.95 -15.20
N ASP A 604 -6.48 13.27 -15.23
CA ASP A 604 -7.17 13.99 -14.13
C ASP A 604 -8.67 14.00 -14.41
N ALA A 605 -9.44 13.42 -13.51
CA ALA A 605 -10.88 13.27 -13.67
C ALA A 605 -11.63 13.44 -12.35
N GLU A 606 -12.93 13.61 -12.41
CA GLU A 606 -13.84 13.54 -11.26
C GLU A 606 -15.00 12.60 -11.55
N ALA A 607 -15.49 11.89 -10.55
CA ALA A 607 -16.69 11.05 -10.65
C ALA A 607 -17.42 10.94 -9.30
N PRO A 608 -18.76 10.71 -9.31
CA PRO A 608 -19.50 10.42 -8.09
C PRO A 608 -19.03 9.13 -7.42
N LEU A 609 -18.86 9.15 -6.09
CA LEU A 609 -18.41 7.99 -5.32
C LEU A 609 -19.26 6.73 -5.57
N ALA A 610 -20.57 6.90 -5.71
CA ALA A 610 -21.50 5.80 -6.00
C ALA A 610 -21.12 4.96 -7.23
N GLU A 611 -20.47 5.59 -8.22
CA GLU A 611 -20.08 4.96 -9.50
C GLU A 611 -18.66 4.37 -9.47
N VAL A 612 -17.83 4.78 -8.50
CA VAL A 612 -16.40 4.43 -8.46
C VAL A 612 -15.96 3.65 -7.22
N LEU A 613 -16.90 3.18 -6.39
CA LEU A 613 -16.59 2.37 -5.18
C LEU A 613 -15.77 1.10 -5.49
N ASP A 614 -16.01 0.46 -6.63
CA ASP A 614 -15.31 -0.75 -7.06
C ASP A 614 -14.32 -0.48 -8.20
N TYR A 615 -13.98 0.80 -8.45
CA TYR A 615 -13.15 1.21 -9.60
C TYR A 615 -11.75 0.57 -9.60
N ALA A 616 -11.18 0.28 -8.43
CA ALA A 616 -9.90 -0.42 -8.33
C ALA A 616 -9.92 -1.79 -9.04
N LEU A 617 -10.99 -2.56 -8.86
CA LEU A 617 -11.15 -3.87 -9.50
C LEU A 617 -11.40 -3.74 -11.01
N GLU A 618 -12.20 -2.76 -11.41
CA GLU A 618 -12.49 -2.50 -12.80
C GLU A 618 -11.23 -2.04 -13.57
N LEU A 619 -10.50 -1.07 -13.00
CA LEU A 619 -9.25 -0.58 -13.59
C LEU A 619 -8.21 -1.71 -13.72
N LYS A 620 -8.08 -2.55 -12.68
CA LYS A 620 -7.23 -3.74 -12.70
C LYS A 620 -7.62 -4.71 -13.82
N SER A 621 -8.91 -4.90 -14.05
CA SER A 621 -9.42 -5.77 -15.13
C SER A 621 -9.15 -5.18 -16.51
N ILE A 622 -9.48 -3.91 -16.76
CA ILE A 622 -9.30 -3.22 -18.04
C ILE A 622 -7.82 -3.19 -18.45
N THR A 623 -6.94 -2.86 -17.50
CA THR A 623 -5.51 -2.63 -17.77
C THR A 623 -4.62 -3.83 -17.44
N GLN A 624 -5.23 -4.98 -17.14
CA GLN A 624 -4.51 -6.17 -16.69
C GLN A 624 -3.61 -5.90 -15.45
N GLY A 625 -4.01 -4.92 -14.63
CA GLY A 625 -3.27 -4.51 -13.44
C GLY A 625 -2.09 -3.56 -13.70
N ARG A 626 -1.90 -3.04 -14.90
CA ARG A 626 -0.82 -2.10 -15.24
C ARG A 626 -1.08 -0.69 -14.76
N ALA A 627 -2.33 -0.22 -14.83
CA ALA A 627 -2.70 1.10 -14.33
C ALA A 627 -2.74 1.15 -12.80
N THR A 628 -2.60 2.36 -12.28
CA THR A 628 -2.81 2.69 -10.88
C THR A 628 -3.57 4.01 -10.79
N PHE A 629 -4.18 4.32 -9.64
CA PHE A 629 -4.86 5.58 -9.44
C PHE A 629 -4.82 6.02 -7.98
N GLN A 630 -5.12 7.29 -7.77
CA GLN A 630 -5.43 7.87 -6.46
C GLN A 630 -6.85 8.42 -6.51
N MET A 631 -7.55 8.34 -5.39
CA MET A 631 -8.91 8.83 -5.24
C MET A 631 -9.00 9.64 -3.94
N GLU A 632 -9.47 10.89 -4.05
CA GLU A 632 -9.62 11.79 -2.91
C GLU A 632 -10.99 12.46 -2.96
N PHE A 633 -11.59 12.72 -1.79
CA PHE A 633 -12.84 13.47 -1.72
C PHE A 633 -12.62 14.90 -2.25
N LEU A 634 -13.46 15.33 -3.19
CA LEU A 634 -13.38 16.66 -3.77
C LEU A 634 -14.45 17.59 -3.19
N ARG A 635 -15.72 17.23 -3.32
CA ARG A 635 -16.86 18.03 -2.86
C ARG A 635 -18.15 17.23 -2.84
N TYR A 636 -19.18 17.80 -2.25
CA TYR A 636 -20.57 17.38 -2.44
C TYR A 636 -21.22 18.15 -3.59
N GLN A 637 -22.02 17.47 -4.43
CA GLN A 637 -22.81 18.10 -5.48
C GLN A 637 -24.28 17.68 -5.42
N PRO A 638 -25.24 18.56 -5.83
CA PRO A 638 -26.65 18.21 -5.87
C PRO A 638 -26.97 17.17 -6.95
N VAL A 639 -27.81 16.20 -6.60
CA VAL A 639 -28.44 15.29 -7.56
C VAL A 639 -29.77 15.90 -7.99
N THR A 640 -29.78 16.58 -9.15
CA THR A 640 -30.94 17.34 -9.62
C THR A 640 -31.98 16.53 -10.38
N ASN A 641 -31.62 15.33 -10.85
CA ASN A 641 -32.50 14.43 -11.59
C ASN A 641 -33.25 13.51 -10.61
N GLU A 642 -34.60 13.67 -10.52
CA GLU A 642 -35.45 12.89 -9.61
C GLU A 642 -35.35 11.38 -9.82
N LYS A 643 -35.36 10.93 -11.09
CA LYS A 643 -35.23 9.51 -11.40
C LYS A 643 -33.88 8.96 -10.96
N LEU A 644 -32.80 9.72 -11.16
CA LEU A 644 -31.48 9.34 -10.66
C LEU A 644 -31.44 9.29 -9.13
N THR A 645 -32.09 10.25 -8.46
CA THR A 645 -32.23 10.24 -7.00
C THR A 645 -32.92 8.97 -6.52
N GLU A 646 -34.05 8.61 -7.12
CA GLU A 646 -34.76 7.36 -6.80
C GLU A 646 -33.90 6.11 -7.02
N ASP A 647 -33.19 6.03 -8.15
CA ASP A 647 -32.32 4.92 -8.48
C ASP A 647 -31.15 4.79 -7.48
N LEU A 648 -30.52 5.90 -7.11
CA LEU A 648 -29.43 5.92 -6.12
C LEU A 648 -29.94 5.48 -4.73
N LEU A 649 -31.06 6.02 -4.28
CA LEU A 649 -31.66 5.66 -2.99
C LEU A 649 -32.08 4.19 -2.95
N LYS A 650 -32.61 3.67 -4.05
CA LYS A 650 -32.97 2.25 -4.16
C LYS A 650 -31.74 1.33 -4.03
N ARG A 651 -30.59 1.73 -4.58
CA ARG A 651 -29.32 1.00 -4.41
C ARG A 651 -28.90 0.93 -2.94
N GLU A 652 -29.19 1.98 -2.16
CA GLU A 652 -28.91 2.06 -0.72
C GLU A 652 -30.04 1.44 0.16
N GLY A 653 -31.06 0.83 -0.45
CA GLY A 653 -32.20 0.28 0.28
C GLY A 653 -33.11 1.35 0.90
N ARG A 654 -33.07 2.59 0.40
CA ARG A 654 -33.88 3.73 0.85
C ARG A 654 -34.90 4.15 -0.21
N GLN A 655 -35.85 5.01 0.19
CA GLN A 655 -36.84 5.58 -0.70
C GLN A 655 -36.96 7.08 -0.45
N VAL A 656 -37.34 7.82 -1.49
CA VAL A 656 -37.72 9.23 -1.33
C VAL A 656 -38.92 9.31 -0.38
N LEU A 657 -38.80 10.14 0.66
CA LEU A 657 -39.91 10.37 1.58
C LEU A 657 -41.03 11.09 0.83
N LYS A 658 -42.22 10.47 0.78
CA LYS A 658 -43.41 11.14 0.24
C LYS A 658 -43.78 12.26 1.23
N HIS A 659 -43.59 13.49 0.82
CA HIS A 659 -44.12 14.63 1.58
C HIS A 659 -45.63 14.60 1.52
N ALA A 660 -46.28 14.54 2.67
CA ALA A 660 -47.69 14.81 2.73
C ALA A 660 -47.88 16.23 2.18
N ALA A 661 -48.62 16.39 1.09
CA ALA A 661 -48.98 17.70 0.57
C ALA A 661 -49.54 18.50 1.75
N ALA A 662 -48.96 19.67 2.02
CA ALA A 662 -49.50 20.60 3.01
C ALA A 662 -50.90 21.01 2.55
N ALA A 663 -51.92 20.45 3.22
CA ALA A 663 -53.29 20.84 3.05
C ALA A 663 -53.55 22.20 3.74
#